data_64ca8fbb2a88e8ae5736d58e6dde041d
#
_entry.id   64ca8fbb2a88e8ae5736d58e6dde041d
#
_cell.length_a   1.000
_cell.length_b   1.000
_cell.length_c   1.000
_cell.angle_alpha   90.00
_cell.angle_beta   90.00
_cell.angle_gamma   90.00
#
_symmetry.space_group_name_H-M   'P 1'
#
loop_
_entity.id
_entity.type
_entity.pdbx_description
1 polymer ?
#
loop_
_entity_poly.entity_id
_entity_poly.type
_entity_poly.pdbx_seq_one_letter_code
_entity_poly.pdbx_strand_id
1 'polypeptide(L)'
;MKFYRNLVLLFIPLELCGQVVKEYSLHFDMNDFLFEDKNGMVQIISKNKDYVIWGDTIDPALPCLGMNILISPTEEYVRVEEKYNEKNILSDVYIEPNPMPAPTNLSMPLNERRYLVYDKTNYPEMGIEYTGTHLMDGYKYLSFVVCPFRYNALNKRLYLKTDITLRLHLITQNDLMKSKDAPSKLFGGNNMRDMIKKKVLNNNEIEYIYDSNTSIKERTSSASDDYIIVTNELLRPVFEKLAKWKTIKGVKAKVITVEQCTAEYPNYTSQLAIKTVLADYYADGMKYVLLGGDTDVVPAQICDLPNWTEYTTDTPSDLYYACLDNCFSWDANGNHIYGELSDNVDLDPEFIVTRASVSSLSEAEIFINRIIEYESSPKLEEWSNKMLSCGNILKYYCMKNNVQISDAQYQGEFVYENGVQNYWNGTLFKLFDTYTDHADGADYEANAEHLQLELAKGYTFVDEFSHAFANVWGWLENWSKYNLSHADSLVNSGYTTISTISCYSNAFDKISTDFPDVTDYYTTCLSEAFIRNPNSGVLAYLGSSREGWIYYSYYFDEKYYEMLLSSSQKQFGRAAMFAKNSFLSYVSSVGFNHYRWLIMTLNPIGDPEMPIFTDTPQIFPNVNVVFSNGNLNVTTGVPDCRICVSSVADHGNGYYELADSTNTAFFTGINNDCYLCITKTGYIPYVARVGTTVYLQNETILKDLPIFSTNTYIGSDVTSTKDQGSVSIEKGKVTNKSQGAVTIKNNFEIKKGAELEIIN
;
A
#
# COMPACT_ATOMS: atom_id res chain seq x y z
N MET A 1 -6.84 14.59 12.67
CA MET A 1 -7.99 15.18 11.92
C MET A 1 -8.97 15.95 12.81
N LYS A 2 -8.51 16.75 13.77
CA LYS A 2 -9.38 17.58 14.64
C LYS A 2 -9.13 19.09 14.54
N PHE A 3 -8.33 19.56 13.59
CA PHE A 3 -7.90 21.00 13.54
C PHE A 3 -8.55 21.85 12.43
N TYR A 4 -9.42 21.29 11.59
CA TYR A 4 -10.12 22.09 10.58
C TYR A 4 -11.48 22.64 11.07
N ARG A 5 -11.52 23.19 12.29
CA ARG A 5 -12.83 23.55 12.89
C ARG A 5 -13.30 25.00 12.62
N ASN A 6 -12.56 25.80 11.88
CA ASN A 6 -12.99 27.16 11.54
C ASN A 6 -12.75 27.50 10.07
N LEU A 7 -13.33 26.71 9.15
CA LEU A 7 -13.42 27.11 7.76
C LEU A 7 -14.66 27.98 7.58
N VAL A 8 -14.47 29.28 7.48
CA VAL A 8 -15.54 30.21 7.06
C VAL A 8 -15.47 30.31 5.55
N LEU A 9 -16.37 29.59 4.88
CA LEU A 9 -16.58 29.70 3.44
C LEU A 9 -17.30 31.00 3.12
N LEU A 10 -16.60 31.95 2.53
CA LEU A 10 -17.19 33.10 1.86
C LEU A 10 -17.20 32.82 0.35
N PHE A 11 -18.30 32.35 -0.18
CA PHE A 11 -18.53 32.27 -1.60
C PHE A 11 -18.83 33.69 -2.13
N ILE A 12 -17.94 34.26 -2.91
CA ILE A 12 -18.23 35.40 -3.77
C ILE A 12 -17.91 34.98 -5.21
N PRO A 13 -18.90 34.58 -6.01
CA PRO A 13 -18.67 34.39 -7.42
C PRO A 13 -18.57 35.75 -8.12
N LEU A 14 -17.38 36.10 -8.56
CA LEU A 14 -17.17 37.18 -9.52
C LEU A 14 -17.02 36.54 -10.90
N GLU A 15 -18.14 36.37 -11.59
CA GLU A 15 -18.17 35.96 -12.99
C GLU A 15 -17.75 37.13 -13.89
N LEU A 16 -16.52 37.13 -14.37
CA LEU A 16 -16.08 37.88 -15.52
C LEU A 16 -15.48 36.93 -16.55
N CYS A 17 -16.23 36.64 -17.60
CA CYS A 17 -15.78 35.89 -18.78
C CYS A 17 -15.15 34.50 -18.50
N GLY A 18 -15.88 33.57 -17.91
CA GLY A 18 -15.41 32.19 -17.72
C GLY A 18 -14.33 31.99 -16.65
N GLN A 19 -13.99 33.04 -15.91
CA GLN A 19 -13.04 32.97 -14.80
C GLN A 19 -13.77 32.75 -13.48
N VAL A 20 -13.37 31.70 -12.74
CA VAL A 20 -13.89 31.38 -11.41
C VAL A 20 -12.82 31.69 -10.38
N VAL A 21 -13.20 32.34 -9.27
CA VAL A 21 -12.31 32.64 -8.14
C VAL A 21 -12.85 31.97 -6.90
N LYS A 22 -12.06 31.09 -6.28
CA LYS A 22 -12.39 30.44 -5.00
C LYS A 22 -11.43 30.96 -3.92
N GLU A 23 -11.93 31.16 -2.70
CA GLU A 23 -11.12 31.62 -1.57
C GLU A 23 -11.15 30.60 -0.43
N TYR A 24 -9.97 30.31 0.14
CA TYR A 24 -9.81 29.42 1.29
C TYR A 24 -8.96 30.12 2.33
N SER A 25 -9.34 29.99 3.60
CA SER A 25 -8.60 30.58 4.73
C SER A 25 -7.94 29.51 5.58
N LEU A 26 -6.66 29.68 5.85
CA LEU A 26 -5.83 28.82 6.69
C LEU A 26 -5.37 29.62 7.91
N HIS A 27 -5.41 29.01 9.08
CA HIS A 27 -4.95 29.58 10.32
C HIS A 27 -3.81 28.77 10.93
N PHE A 28 -2.75 29.46 11.37
CA PHE A 28 -1.55 28.87 11.97
C PHE A 28 -1.25 29.53 13.31
N ASP A 29 -0.97 28.72 14.34
CA ASP A 29 -0.61 29.20 15.68
C ASP A 29 0.86 28.86 16.00
N MET A 30 1.57 29.77 16.64
CA MET A 30 2.93 29.54 17.11
C MET A 30 3.03 28.35 18.06
N ASN A 31 1.96 28.06 18.81
CA ASN A 31 1.91 26.93 19.73
C ASN A 31 1.91 25.56 19.03
N ASP A 32 1.69 25.51 17.71
CA ASP A 32 1.76 24.28 16.91
C ASP A 32 3.21 23.87 16.59
N PHE A 33 4.18 24.72 16.97
CA PHE A 33 5.58 24.51 16.67
C PHE A 33 6.45 24.57 17.94
N LEU A 34 7.57 23.85 17.90
CA LEU A 34 8.66 23.92 18.86
C LEU A 34 9.86 24.58 18.19
N PHE A 35 10.63 25.34 18.94
CA PHE A 35 11.83 26.03 18.48
C PHE A 35 12.99 25.59 19.37
N GLU A 36 13.94 24.86 18.83
CA GLU A 36 15.08 24.31 19.56
C GLU A 36 16.39 24.92 19.07
N ASP A 37 17.24 25.40 20.00
CA ASP A 37 18.58 25.81 19.65
C ASP A 37 19.47 24.57 19.47
N LYS A 38 20.10 24.45 18.31
CA LYS A 38 20.97 23.36 17.96
C LYS A 38 22.30 23.94 17.43
N ASN A 39 23.27 24.10 18.33
CA ASN A 39 24.58 24.64 17.99
C ASN A 39 24.51 26.09 17.43
N GLY A 40 23.66 26.95 18.00
CA GLY A 40 23.49 28.33 17.58
C GLY A 40 22.62 28.55 16.35
N MET A 41 21.92 27.49 15.90
CA MET A 41 20.87 27.55 14.88
C MET A 41 19.54 27.08 15.47
N VAL A 42 18.46 27.65 15.00
CA VAL A 42 17.11 27.25 15.41
C VAL A 42 16.57 26.17 14.48
N GLN A 43 16.23 25.04 15.05
CA GLN A 43 15.41 24.01 14.41
C GLN A 43 13.95 24.30 14.72
N ILE A 44 13.08 24.23 13.69
CA ILE A 44 11.64 24.39 13.83
C ILE A 44 11.00 23.01 13.66
N ILE A 45 10.32 22.54 14.70
CA ILE A 45 9.68 21.23 14.74
C ILE A 45 8.17 21.45 14.82
N SER A 46 7.42 20.91 13.85
CA SER A 46 5.96 20.90 13.94
C SER A 46 5.48 19.84 14.93
N LYS A 47 4.47 20.16 15.74
CA LYS A 47 3.74 19.19 16.57
C LYS A 47 2.72 18.39 15.76
N ASN A 48 2.40 18.86 14.55
CA ASN A 48 1.57 18.13 13.60
C ASN A 48 2.48 17.38 12.61
N LYS A 49 2.34 16.08 12.55
CA LYS A 49 3.10 15.16 11.70
C LYS A 49 2.89 15.36 10.19
N ASP A 50 1.82 16.03 9.77
CA ASP A 50 1.54 16.28 8.36
C ASP A 50 2.46 17.35 7.73
N TYR A 51 3.29 18.01 8.55
CA TYR A 51 4.31 18.93 8.04
C TYR A 51 5.58 18.16 7.68
N VAL A 52 6.14 18.51 6.55
CA VAL A 52 7.45 18.03 6.09
C VAL A 52 8.38 19.21 5.86
N ILE A 53 9.68 18.95 5.81
CA ILE A 53 10.65 19.93 5.37
C ILE A 53 10.63 19.96 3.84
N TRP A 54 10.45 21.14 3.27
CA TRP A 54 10.34 21.39 1.84
C TRP A 54 11.37 22.41 1.37
N GLY A 55 11.90 22.26 0.16
CA GLY A 55 12.90 23.17 -0.43
C GLY A 55 14.23 22.46 -0.70
N ASP A 56 15.18 23.21 -1.27
CA ASP A 56 16.51 22.71 -1.60
C ASP A 56 17.38 22.53 -0.35
N THR A 57 18.42 21.72 -0.47
CA THR A 57 19.32 21.36 0.63
C THR A 57 20.07 22.53 1.29
N ILE A 58 20.10 23.66 0.64
CA ILE A 58 20.74 24.90 1.14
C ILE A 58 19.74 25.90 1.74
N ASP A 59 18.45 25.66 1.53
CA ASP A 59 17.40 26.53 2.03
C ASP A 59 17.17 26.36 3.54
N PRO A 60 16.61 27.35 4.24
CA PRO A 60 16.21 27.19 5.63
C PRO A 60 15.19 26.06 5.80
N ALA A 61 15.41 25.17 6.76
CA ALA A 61 14.50 24.06 7.06
C ALA A 61 13.21 24.58 7.70
N LEU A 62 12.23 24.93 6.87
CA LEU A 62 10.92 25.42 7.30
C LEU A 62 9.87 24.31 7.13
N PRO A 63 9.08 24.03 8.18
CA PRO A 63 7.97 23.08 8.07
C PRO A 63 6.91 23.58 7.09
N CYS A 64 6.57 22.75 6.10
CA CYS A 64 5.57 23.01 5.08
C CYS A 64 4.49 21.93 5.08
N LEU A 65 3.27 22.29 4.68
CA LEU A 65 2.11 21.42 4.64
C LEU A 65 1.66 21.20 3.19
N GLY A 66 1.52 19.96 2.78
CA GLY A 66 0.87 19.58 1.52
C GLY A 66 -0.64 19.80 1.63
N MET A 67 -1.24 20.44 0.62
CA MET A 67 -2.66 20.76 0.60
C MET A 67 -3.25 20.45 -0.78
N ASN A 68 -4.42 19.85 -0.81
CA ASN A 68 -5.14 19.54 -2.04
C ASN A 68 -6.51 20.21 -2.07
N ILE A 69 -6.91 20.76 -3.23
CA ILE A 69 -8.20 21.40 -3.44
C ILE A 69 -8.92 20.73 -4.60
N LEU A 70 -10.10 20.18 -4.34
CA LEU A 70 -10.96 19.57 -5.35
C LEU A 70 -11.53 20.64 -6.28
N ILE A 71 -11.49 20.39 -7.58
CA ILE A 71 -12.07 21.27 -8.60
C ILE A 71 -12.99 20.48 -9.53
N SER A 72 -13.83 21.20 -10.30
CA SER A 72 -14.65 20.57 -11.34
C SER A 72 -13.76 19.99 -12.45
N PRO A 73 -14.15 18.88 -13.10
CA PRO A 73 -13.47 18.34 -14.26
C PRO A 73 -13.28 19.36 -15.39
N THR A 74 -14.17 20.36 -15.49
CA THR A 74 -14.13 21.42 -16.51
C THR A 74 -13.31 22.64 -16.09
N GLU A 75 -12.83 22.70 -14.85
CA GLU A 75 -12.02 23.80 -14.35
C GLU A 75 -10.52 23.53 -14.56
N GLU A 76 -9.76 24.55 -14.95
CA GLU A 76 -8.31 24.53 -15.08
C GLU A 76 -7.66 25.59 -14.21
N TYR A 77 -6.50 25.25 -13.64
CA TYR A 77 -5.68 26.16 -12.84
C TYR A 77 -5.11 27.28 -13.71
N VAL A 78 -5.18 28.52 -13.21
CA VAL A 78 -4.54 29.69 -13.84
C VAL A 78 -3.43 30.20 -12.94
N ARG A 79 -3.76 30.54 -11.69
CA ARG A 79 -2.80 31.06 -10.72
C ARG A 79 -3.39 31.04 -9.31
N VAL A 80 -2.51 31.16 -8.33
CA VAL A 80 -2.85 31.37 -6.93
C VAL A 80 -2.32 32.72 -6.45
N GLU A 81 -3.09 33.40 -5.61
CA GLU A 81 -2.68 34.60 -4.90
C GLU A 81 -2.80 34.35 -3.40
N GLU A 82 -1.84 34.84 -2.62
CA GLU A 82 -1.90 34.79 -1.16
C GLU A 82 -2.11 36.19 -0.56
N LYS A 83 -2.96 36.26 0.46
CA LYS A 83 -3.02 37.39 1.40
C LYS A 83 -2.80 36.82 2.79
N TYR A 84 -1.99 37.47 3.59
CA TYR A 84 -1.66 36.98 4.92
C TYR A 84 -1.47 38.11 5.94
N ASN A 85 -1.68 37.75 7.21
CA ASN A 85 -1.20 38.48 8.35
C ASN A 85 0.05 37.78 8.87
N GLU A 86 1.12 38.53 9.17
CA GLU A 86 2.33 37.94 9.70
C GLU A 86 2.78 38.62 11.00
N LYS A 87 3.44 37.84 11.84
CA LYS A 87 4.02 38.27 13.09
C LYS A 87 5.49 37.87 13.16
N ASN A 88 6.37 38.81 13.52
CA ASN A 88 7.74 38.45 13.87
C ASN A 88 7.74 37.63 15.16
N ILE A 89 8.24 36.39 15.10
CA ILE A 89 8.26 35.47 16.23
C ILE A 89 9.65 35.29 16.82
N LEU A 90 10.72 35.39 16.01
CA LEU A 90 12.11 35.31 16.45
C LEU A 90 12.95 36.36 15.74
N SER A 91 13.93 36.90 16.45
CA SER A 91 14.88 37.88 15.94
C SER A 91 16.31 37.50 16.33
N ASP A 92 17.27 37.86 15.47
CA ASP A 92 18.69 37.54 15.59
C ASP A 92 18.96 36.01 15.63
N VAL A 93 18.23 35.24 14.80
CA VAL A 93 18.34 33.80 14.72
C VAL A 93 18.83 33.34 13.36
N TYR A 94 19.60 32.28 13.35
CA TYR A 94 19.87 31.46 12.15
C TYR A 94 18.98 30.24 12.17
N ILE A 95 18.30 29.95 11.06
CA ILE A 95 17.51 28.73 10.91
C ILE A 95 18.41 27.62 10.41
N GLU A 96 18.26 26.41 10.95
CA GLU A 96 18.98 25.21 10.44
C GLU A 96 18.69 25.04 8.94
N PRO A 97 19.69 24.77 8.09
CA PRO A 97 19.47 24.49 6.68
C PRO A 97 18.82 23.11 6.51
N ASN A 98 18.10 22.94 5.41
CA ASN A 98 17.60 21.61 5.01
C ASN A 98 18.76 20.62 5.01
N PRO A 99 18.57 19.43 5.61
CA PRO A 99 19.62 18.44 5.62
C PRO A 99 19.94 18.01 4.18
N MET A 100 21.24 17.81 3.90
CA MET A 100 21.64 17.21 2.64
C MET A 100 21.11 15.78 2.62
N PRO A 101 20.23 15.41 1.71
CA PRO A 101 19.79 14.04 1.58
C PRO A 101 20.99 13.16 1.25
N ALA A 102 21.06 12.00 1.88
CA ALA A 102 22.06 11.00 1.59
C ALA A 102 21.34 9.69 1.30
N PRO A 103 21.70 9.00 0.21
CA PRO A 103 21.18 7.67 -0.04
C PRO A 103 21.73 6.70 1.01
N THR A 104 20.93 5.71 1.37
CA THR A 104 21.31 4.70 2.36
C THR A 104 22.29 3.64 1.83
N ASN A 105 22.91 3.84 0.67
CA ASN A 105 24.00 2.99 0.13
C ASN A 105 25.38 3.66 0.11
N LEU A 106 25.50 4.90 0.58
CA LEU A 106 26.76 5.63 0.57
C LEU A 106 27.15 6.10 1.97
N SER A 107 28.37 5.79 2.39
CA SER A 107 29.00 6.42 3.53
C SER A 107 29.43 7.84 3.16
N MET A 108 28.62 8.82 3.47
CA MET A 108 29.03 10.22 3.31
C MET A 108 29.84 10.68 4.53
N PRO A 109 30.98 11.34 4.36
CA PRO A 109 31.75 11.85 5.50
C PRO A 109 30.91 12.82 6.32
N LEU A 110 31.02 12.71 7.65
CA LEU A 110 30.32 13.50 8.67
C LEU A 110 30.53 15.03 8.58
N ASN A 111 31.45 15.49 7.77
CA ASN A 111 31.97 16.83 7.77
C ASN A 111 31.61 17.60 6.53
N GLU A 112 30.40 18.05 6.40
CA GLU A 112 30.14 19.31 5.70
C GLU A 112 28.70 19.77 5.94
N ARG A 113 28.39 20.17 7.18
CA ARG A 113 27.37 21.23 7.34
C ARG A 113 28.01 22.51 6.81
N ARG A 114 27.93 22.73 5.50
CA ARG A 114 28.35 23.98 4.91
C ARG A 114 27.35 25.02 5.38
N TYR A 115 27.82 25.91 6.25
CA TYR A 115 27.13 27.15 6.58
C TYR A 115 27.08 27.99 5.31
N LEU A 116 26.03 27.82 4.51
CA LEU A 116 25.80 28.70 3.39
C LEU A 116 25.28 30.00 3.91
N VAL A 117 25.92 31.06 3.51
CA VAL A 117 25.43 32.41 3.76
C VAL A 117 24.17 32.57 2.95
N TYR A 118 23.02 32.57 3.63
CA TYR A 118 21.75 32.88 2.99
C TYR A 118 21.80 34.35 2.55
N ASP A 119 21.81 34.60 1.26
CA ASP A 119 21.72 35.93 0.68
C ASP A 119 20.29 36.35 0.30
N LYS A 120 19.34 35.42 0.50
CA LYS A 120 17.92 35.65 0.21
C LYS A 120 17.29 36.58 1.25
N THR A 121 16.66 37.67 0.77
CA THR A 121 15.93 38.60 1.62
C THR A 121 14.64 38.02 2.19
N ASN A 122 14.02 37.07 1.50
CA ASN A 122 12.81 36.39 1.92
C ASN A 122 12.84 34.95 1.42
N TYR A 123 12.60 34.01 2.34
CA TYR A 123 12.44 32.59 2.00
C TYR A 123 11.26 32.00 2.81
N PRO A 124 10.34 31.24 2.18
CA PRO A 124 10.17 31.16 0.73
C PRO A 124 9.70 32.52 0.15
N GLU A 125 9.87 32.66 -1.16
CA GLU A 125 9.43 33.92 -1.85
C GLU A 125 7.90 34.01 -1.81
N MET A 126 7.19 32.91 -2.03
CA MET A 126 5.75 32.74 -1.82
C MET A 126 5.50 31.72 -0.71
N GLY A 127 4.50 31.93 0.12
CA GLY A 127 4.12 30.96 1.14
C GLY A 127 3.21 29.84 0.63
N ILE A 128 2.70 29.97 -0.59
CA ILE A 128 1.88 28.96 -1.26
C ILE A 128 2.46 28.69 -2.64
N GLU A 129 2.84 27.45 -2.91
CA GLU A 129 3.36 27.00 -4.18
C GLU A 129 2.42 25.96 -4.80
N TYR A 130 2.01 26.16 -6.06
CA TYR A 130 1.28 25.17 -6.83
C TYR A 130 2.25 24.12 -7.34
N THR A 131 1.95 22.85 -7.07
CA THR A 131 2.83 21.72 -7.41
C THR A 131 2.27 20.83 -8.53
N GLY A 132 0.96 20.83 -8.75
CA GLY A 132 0.39 20.05 -9.85
C GLY A 132 -1.13 19.95 -9.88
N THR A 133 -1.63 19.47 -11.01
CA THR A 133 -3.01 18.99 -11.17
C THR A 133 -2.99 17.48 -11.23
N HIS A 134 -3.89 16.84 -10.52
CA HIS A 134 -3.99 15.38 -10.40
C HIS A 134 -5.40 14.91 -10.70
N LEU A 135 -5.47 13.66 -11.17
CA LEU A 135 -6.71 12.94 -11.41
C LEU A 135 -6.65 11.62 -10.61
N MET A 136 -7.70 11.28 -9.91
CA MET A 136 -7.85 10.02 -9.22
C MET A 136 -9.29 9.53 -9.35
N ASP A 137 -9.51 8.44 -10.05
CA ASP A 137 -10.85 7.88 -10.29
C ASP A 137 -11.83 8.94 -10.84
N GLY A 138 -11.31 9.85 -11.70
CA GLY A 138 -12.05 10.97 -12.29
C GLY A 138 -12.23 12.20 -11.40
N TYR A 139 -11.80 12.16 -10.14
CA TYR A 139 -11.79 13.33 -9.26
C TYR A 139 -10.55 14.18 -9.55
N LYS A 140 -10.77 15.41 -10.01
CA LYS A 140 -9.71 16.38 -10.33
C LYS A 140 -9.42 17.26 -9.14
N TYR A 141 -8.15 17.37 -8.77
CA TYR A 141 -7.73 18.23 -7.68
C TYR A 141 -6.38 18.91 -7.98
N LEU A 142 -6.16 20.05 -7.32
CA LEU A 142 -4.93 20.81 -7.39
C LEU A 142 -4.14 20.61 -6.13
N SER A 143 -2.83 20.44 -6.25
CA SER A 143 -1.90 20.29 -5.14
C SER A 143 -1.10 21.56 -4.91
N PHE A 144 -0.89 21.88 -3.64
CA PHE A 144 -0.10 23.01 -3.19
C PHE A 144 0.79 22.61 -2.03
N VAL A 145 1.94 23.26 -1.90
CA VAL A 145 2.72 23.29 -0.67
C VAL A 145 2.53 24.64 0.00
N VAL A 146 2.19 24.63 1.28
CA VAL A 146 1.95 25.82 2.10
C VAL A 146 3.02 25.91 3.17
N CYS A 147 3.84 26.95 3.13
CA CYS A 147 4.81 27.29 4.18
C CYS A 147 4.27 28.44 5.02
N PRO A 148 3.92 28.21 6.29
CA PRO A 148 3.41 29.29 7.15
C PRO A 148 4.52 30.22 7.65
N PHE A 149 5.79 29.92 7.39
CA PHE A 149 6.91 30.71 7.81
C PHE A 149 7.47 31.56 6.67
N ARG A 150 8.07 32.67 7.04
CA ARG A 150 8.92 33.50 6.19
C ARG A 150 10.18 33.87 6.96
N TYR A 151 11.33 33.51 6.43
CA TYR A 151 12.61 33.84 7.02
C TYR A 151 13.32 34.90 6.20
N ASN A 152 13.78 35.97 6.87
CA ASN A 152 14.64 36.98 6.28
C ASN A 152 16.07 36.78 6.80
N ALA A 153 16.93 36.22 5.97
CA ALA A 153 18.30 35.85 6.35
C ALA A 153 19.19 37.08 6.60
N LEU A 154 19.00 38.17 5.87
CA LEU A 154 19.79 39.38 6.03
C LEU A 154 19.53 40.06 7.40
N ASN A 155 18.28 40.05 7.84
CA ASN A 155 17.88 40.65 9.12
C ASN A 155 17.77 39.59 10.24
N LYS A 156 18.04 38.31 9.95
CA LYS A 156 17.96 37.18 10.88
C LYS A 156 16.61 37.11 11.63
N ARG A 157 15.51 37.30 10.90
CA ARG A 157 14.16 37.35 11.48
C ARG A 157 13.28 36.27 10.90
N LEU A 158 12.60 35.57 11.80
CA LEU A 158 11.58 34.59 11.45
C LEU A 158 10.18 35.17 11.71
N TYR A 159 9.34 35.08 10.71
CA TYR A 159 7.94 35.51 10.76
C TYR A 159 7.03 34.28 10.61
N LEU A 160 5.90 34.29 11.33
CA LEU A 160 4.81 33.34 11.15
C LEU A 160 3.64 34.07 10.50
N LYS A 161 3.15 33.56 9.40
CA LYS A 161 1.89 33.93 8.75
C LYS A 161 0.75 33.30 9.54
N THR A 162 0.07 34.08 10.38
CA THR A 162 -0.97 33.56 11.28
C THR A 162 -2.27 33.25 10.56
N ASP A 163 -2.59 34.00 9.52
CA ASP A 163 -3.79 33.82 8.71
C ASP A 163 -3.40 33.97 7.24
N ILE A 164 -3.63 32.95 6.47
CA ILE A 164 -3.38 32.97 5.03
C ILE A 164 -4.73 32.80 4.31
N THR A 165 -5.08 33.76 3.46
CA THR A 165 -6.18 33.62 2.52
C THR A 165 -5.61 33.29 1.15
N LEU A 166 -5.92 32.12 0.66
CA LEU A 166 -5.59 31.63 -0.67
C LEU A 166 -6.72 32.02 -1.63
N ARG A 167 -6.38 32.74 -2.70
CA ARG A 167 -7.29 33.00 -3.83
C ARG A 167 -6.87 32.16 -5.02
N LEU A 168 -7.72 31.22 -5.36
CA LEU A 168 -7.52 30.31 -6.49
C LEU A 168 -8.25 30.84 -7.72
N HIS A 169 -7.52 31.16 -8.76
CA HIS A 169 -8.07 31.60 -10.05
C HIS A 169 -8.13 30.42 -11.01
N LEU A 170 -9.35 30.13 -11.48
CA LEU A 170 -9.63 29.03 -12.40
C LEU A 170 -10.31 29.57 -13.66
N ILE A 171 -10.23 28.84 -14.76
CA ILE A 171 -11.02 29.06 -15.97
C ILE A 171 -11.88 27.80 -16.24
N THR A 172 -13.10 28.02 -16.70
CA THR A 172 -13.98 26.92 -17.14
C THR A 172 -13.82 26.75 -18.65
N GLN A 173 -13.47 25.55 -19.05
CA GLN A 173 -13.38 25.18 -20.47
C GLN A 173 -14.62 24.37 -20.86
N ASN A 174 -15.56 25.00 -21.57
CA ASN A 174 -16.78 24.35 -22.03
C ASN A 174 -16.56 23.26 -23.11
N ASP A 175 -15.36 23.18 -23.71
CA ASP A 175 -15.03 22.26 -24.80
C ASP A 175 -14.21 21.03 -24.36
N LEU A 176 -13.76 20.95 -23.10
CA LEU A 176 -13.00 19.78 -22.60
C LEU A 176 -13.85 18.49 -22.59
N MET A 177 -15.17 18.59 -22.50
CA MET A 177 -16.07 17.43 -22.63
C MET A 177 -16.05 16.79 -24.04
N LYS A 178 -15.38 17.39 -25.02
CA LYS A 178 -15.27 16.88 -26.38
C LYS A 178 -13.86 16.38 -26.72
N SER A 179 -12.88 16.58 -25.85
CA SER A 179 -11.54 16.02 -26.07
C SER A 179 -11.58 14.51 -25.85
N LYS A 180 -10.86 13.77 -26.69
CA LYS A 180 -10.67 12.32 -26.51
C LYS A 180 -10.01 11.97 -25.17
N ASP A 181 -9.47 12.96 -24.47
CA ASP A 181 -8.71 12.89 -23.25
C ASP A 181 -9.51 13.29 -21.99
N ALA A 182 -10.78 13.68 -22.15
CA ALA A 182 -11.64 13.89 -20.97
C ALA A 182 -11.96 12.52 -20.34
N PRO A 183 -11.78 12.36 -19.02
CA PRO A 183 -12.18 11.14 -18.33
C PRO A 183 -13.67 10.91 -18.62
N SER A 184 -13.95 9.96 -19.52
CA SER A 184 -15.30 9.75 -20.06
C SER A 184 -16.28 9.17 -19.05
N LYS A 185 -15.78 8.79 -17.85
CA LYS A 185 -16.58 8.17 -16.78
C LYS A 185 -15.87 8.33 -15.44
N LEU A 186 -16.58 8.84 -14.44
CA LEU A 186 -16.23 8.65 -13.04
C LEU A 186 -16.56 7.21 -12.66
N PHE A 187 -15.56 6.48 -12.23
CA PHE A 187 -15.75 5.10 -11.74
C PHE A 187 -15.80 5.03 -10.21
N GLY A 188 -16.13 6.13 -9.54
CA GLY A 188 -16.13 6.27 -8.10
C GLY A 188 -16.77 5.10 -7.37
N GLY A 189 -15.94 4.15 -6.95
CA GLY A 189 -16.30 3.26 -5.86
C GLY A 189 -16.23 4.04 -4.55
N ASN A 190 -17.05 3.69 -3.55
CA ASN A 190 -17.03 4.33 -2.24
C ASN A 190 -15.61 4.43 -1.63
N ASN A 191 -14.71 3.52 -1.99
CA ASN A 191 -13.35 3.48 -1.48
C ASN A 191 -12.49 4.67 -1.94
N MET A 192 -12.53 5.04 -3.24
CA MET A 192 -11.76 6.18 -3.75
C MET A 192 -12.39 7.51 -3.33
N ARG A 193 -13.73 7.58 -3.31
CA ARG A 193 -14.43 8.76 -2.81
C ARG A 193 -14.09 9.09 -1.34
N ASP A 194 -14.02 8.08 -0.48
CA ASP A 194 -13.63 8.27 0.93
C ASP A 194 -12.18 8.73 1.05
N MET A 195 -11.32 8.31 0.14
CA MET A 195 -9.95 8.80 0.08
C MET A 195 -9.87 10.25 -0.36
N ILE A 196 -10.53 10.60 -1.45
CA ILE A 196 -10.60 12.00 -1.91
C ILE A 196 -11.15 12.89 -0.79
N LYS A 197 -12.20 12.45 -0.07
CA LYS A 197 -12.72 13.18 1.10
C LYS A 197 -11.69 13.40 2.19
N LYS A 198 -10.77 12.47 2.39
CA LYS A 198 -9.69 12.62 3.37
C LYS A 198 -8.54 13.47 2.85
N LYS A 199 -8.33 13.49 1.55
CA LYS A 199 -7.18 14.11 0.88
C LYS A 199 -7.38 15.60 0.61
N VAL A 200 -8.61 16.05 0.33
CA VAL A 200 -8.89 17.41 -0.11
C VAL A 200 -9.41 18.30 1.02
N LEU A 201 -9.00 19.57 0.99
CA LEU A 201 -9.41 20.58 1.97
C LEU A 201 -10.94 20.84 1.93
N ASN A 202 -11.50 20.94 0.73
CA ASN A 202 -12.91 21.25 0.48
C ASN A 202 -13.76 19.99 0.25
N ASN A 203 -13.58 18.98 1.10
CA ASN A 203 -14.28 17.70 1.00
C ASN A 203 -15.82 17.80 1.09
N ASN A 204 -16.34 18.86 1.68
CA ASN A 204 -17.78 19.16 1.73
C ASN A 204 -18.35 19.63 0.39
N GLU A 205 -17.52 19.97 -0.59
CA GLU A 205 -17.94 20.38 -1.93
C GLU A 205 -18.07 19.19 -2.90
N ILE A 206 -17.65 17.98 -2.50
CA ILE A 206 -17.58 16.82 -3.40
C ILE A 206 -18.93 16.45 -4.00
N GLU A 207 -19.99 16.44 -3.19
CA GLU A 207 -21.36 16.19 -3.63
C GLU A 207 -21.87 17.25 -4.60
N TYR A 208 -21.52 18.52 -4.35
CA TYR A 208 -21.93 19.63 -5.21
C TYR A 208 -21.19 19.61 -6.55
N ILE A 209 -19.88 19.34 -6.55
CA ILE A 209 -19.03 19.39 -7.75
C ILE A 209 -19.33 18.18 -8.66
N TYR A 210 -19.49 16.99 -8.08
CA TYR A 210 -19.54 15.74 -8.83
C TYR A 210 -20.93 15.10 -8.93
N ASP A 211 -21.79 15.17 -7.90
CA ASP A 211 -23.11 14.51 -7.93
C ASP A 211 -24.16 15.29 -8.71
N SER A 212 -24.00 16.61 -8.88
CA SER A 212 -24.94 17.46 -9.62
C SER A 212 -24.83 17.37 -11.15
N ASN A 213 -23.67 16.95 -11.69
CA ASN A 213 -23.35 17.04 -13.12
C ASN A 213 -22.82 15.74 -13.76
N THR A 214 -22.65 14.68 -12.99
CA THR A 214 -22.07 13.44 -13.52
C THR A 214 -23.05 12.29 -13.40
N SER A 215 -23.31 11.61 -14.52
CA SER A 215 -23.93 10.28 -14.46
C SER A 215 -22.91 9.31 -13.86
N ILE A 216 -22.84 9.26 -12.53
CA ILE A 216 -22.15 8.18 -11.83
C ILE A 216 -22.89 6.91 -12.24
N LYS A 217 -22.22 6.05 -13.00
CA LYS A 217 -22.71 4.71 -13.25
C LYS A 217 -22.60 3.98 -11.92
N GLU A 218 -23.73 3.85 -11.18
CA GLU A 218 -23.78 2.90 -10.09
C GLU A 218 -23.32 1.54 -10.63
N ARG A 219 -22.23 1.03 -10.07
CA ARG A 219 -21.75 -0.31 -10.38
C ARG A 219 -22.84 -1.28 -10.01
N THR A 220 -23.38 -1.99 -10.99
CA THR A 220 -24.16 -3.20 -10.72
C THR A 220 -23.21 -4.24 -10.17
N SER A 221 -23.14 -4.34 -8.87
CA SER A 221 -22.12 -5.03 -8.07
C SER A 221 -22.00 -6.54 -8.25
N SER A 222 -22.78 -7.16 -9.12
CA SER A 222 -22.84 -8.63 -9.21
C SER A 222 -22.09 -9.27 -10.39
N ALA A 223 -21.55 -8.50 -11.34
CA ALA A 223 -20.99 -9.04 -12.57
C ALA A 223 -19.49 -8.81 -12.81
N SER A 224 -18.87 -7.83 -12.13
CA SER A 224 -17.47 -7.45 -12.39
C SER A 224 -16.47 -8.24 -11.54
N ASP A 225 -15.28 -8.49 -12.10
CA ASP A 225 -14.16 -9.04 -11.36
C ASP A 225 -13.50 -7.91 -10.54
N ASP A 226 -13.43 -8.05 -9.22
CA ASP A 226 -12.83 -7.06 -8.32
C ASP A 226 -11.30 -7.14 -8.30
N TYR A 227 -10.73 -8.30 -8.65
CA TYR A 227 -9.33 -8.61 -8.50
C TYR A 227 -8.80 -9.34 -9.73
N ILE A 228 -7.81 -8.75 -10.40
CA ILE A 228 -7.14 -9.35 -11.56
C ILE A 228 -5.73 -9.77 -11.16
N ILE A 229 -5.38 -11.01 -11.51
CA ILE A 229 -4.01 -11.54 -11.41
C ILE A 229 -3.45 -11.63 -12.82
N VAL A 230 -2.35 -10.92 -13.09
CA VAL A 230 -1.63 -10.99 -14.35
C VAL A 230 -0.44 -11.93 -14.16
N THR A 231 -0.30 -12.95 -15.00
CA THR A 231 0.83 -13.89 -14.94
C THR A 231 1.13 -14.44 -16.35
N ASN A 232 1.96 -15.48 -16.49
CA ASN A 232 2.14 -16.18 -17.76
C ASN A 232 1.36 -17.51 -17.77
N GLU A 233 1.28 -18.17 -18.93
CA GLU A 233 0.57 -19.46 -19.06
C GLU A 233 1.19 -20.57 -18.19
N LEU A 234 2.50 -20.52 -17.90
CA LEU A 234 3.17 -21.51 -17.06
C LEU A 234 2.70 -21.43 -15.60
N LEU A 235 2.61 -20.24 -15.02
CA LEU A 235 2.26 -20.04 -13.61
C LEU A 235 0.74 -19.94 -13.37
N ARG A 236 -0.04 -19.74 -14.44
CA ARG A 236 -1.50 -19.57 -14.37
C ARG A 236 -2.20 -20.61 -13.49
N PRO A 237 -1.96 -21.96 -13.61
CA PRO A 237 -2.69 -22.94 -12.81
C PRO A 237 -2.49 -22.78 -11.31
N VAL A 238 -1.34 -22.23 -10.90
CA VAL A 238 -1.03 -21.98 -9.48
C VAL A 238 -1.76 -20.73 -9.00
N PHE A 239 -1.73 -19.64 -9.78
CA PHE A 239 -2.44 -18.40 -9.43
C PHE A 239 -3.97 -18.55 -9.46
N GLU A 240 -4.51 -19.48 -10.23
CA GLU A 240 -5.94 -19.82 -10.17
C GLU A 240 -6.38 -20.35 -8.80
N LYS A 241 -5.48 -20.96 -8.00
CA LYS A 241 -5.77 -21.32 -6.60
C LYS A 241 -6.03 -20.09 -5.74
N LEU A 242 -5.23 -19.03 -5.93
CA LEU A 242 -5.42 -17.76 -5.22
C LEU A 242 -6.70 -17.06 -5.67
N ALA A 243 -6.95 -16.98 -6.98
CA ALA A 243 -8.17 -16.38 -7.53
C ALA A 243 -9.44 -17.09 -7.00
N LYS A 244 -9.39 -18.41 -6.90
CA LYS A 244 -10.47 -19.21 -6.30
C LYS A 244 -10.68 -18.83 -4.82
N TRP A 245 -9.61 -18.76 -4.04
CA TRP A 245 -9.69 -18.39 -2.63
C TRP A 245 -10.28 -16.98 -2.44
N LYS A 246 -9.80 -16.01 -3.22
CA LYS A 246 -10.33 -14.63 -3.18
C LYS A 246 -11.82 -14.58 -3.54
N THR A 247 -12.23 -15.31 -4.57
CA THR A 247 -13.66 -15.40 -4.96
C THR A 247 -14.50 -16.02 -3.84
N ILE A 248 -14.02 -17.07 -3.18
CA ILE A 248 -14.71 -17.66 -2.01
C ILE A 248 -14.90 -16.63 -0.90
N LYS A 249 -13.92 -15.78 -0.65
CA LYS A 249 -13.98 -14.69 0.35
C LYS A 249 -14.95 -13.56 -0.02
N GLY A 250 -15.48 -13.54 -1.24
CA GLY A 250 -16.31 -12.45 -1.74
C GLY A 250 -15.53 -11.31 -2.39
N VAL A 251 -14.33 -11.59 -2.88
CA VAL A 251 -13.54 -10.72 -3.76
C VAL A 251 -13.38 -11.46 -5.08
N LYS A 252 -14.29 -11.21 -6.02
CA LYS A 252 -14.34 -11.94 -7.28
C LYS A 252 -13.05 -11.74 -8.06
N ALA A 253 -12.32 -12.82 -8.31
CA ALA A 253 -10.98 -12.77 -8.87
C ALA A 253 -10.85 -13.59 -10.16
N LYS A 254 -9.97 -13.13 -11.06
CA LYS A 254 -9.68 -13.75 -12.34
C LYS A 254 -8.20 -13.68 -12.64
N VAL A 255 -7.68 -14.73 -13.29
CA VAL A 255 -6.32 -14.78 -13.83
C VAL A 255 -6.36 -14.48 -15.32
N ILE A 256 -5.51 -13.56 -15.77
CA ILE A 256 -5.22 -13.29 -17.17
C ILE A 256 -3.73 -13.51 -17.42
N THR A 257 -3.33 -13.74 -18.67
CA THR A 257 -1.92 -13.97 -18.98
C THR A 257 -1.33 -12.89 -19.86
N VAL A 258 -0.02 -12.69 -19.74
CA VAL A 258 0.74 -11.75 -20.58
C VAL A 258 0.55 -12.10 -22.05
N GLU A 259 0.52 -13.42 -22.36
CA GLU A 259 0.31 -13.92 -23.72
C GLU A 259 -1.10 -13.55 -24.24
N GLN A 260 -2.13 -13.59 -23.41
CA GLN A 260 -3.48 -13.15 -23.78
C GLN A 260 -3.51 -11.65 -24.07
N CYS A 261 -2.91 -10.83 -23.20
CA CYS A 261 -2.86 -9.39 -23.38
C CYS A 261 -2.11 -9.00 -24.67
N THR A 262 -0.96 -9.63 -24.92
CA THR A 262 -0.17 -9.35 -26.14
C THR A 262 -0.81 -9.89 -27.42
N ALA A 263 -1.60 -10.98 -27.33
CA ALA A 263 -2.38 -11.46 -28.46
C ALA A 263 -3.55 -10.51 -28.82
N GLU A 264 -4.15 -9.88 -27.81
CA GLU A 264 -5.22 -8.89 -27.99
C GLU A 264 -4.68 -7.57 -28.58
N TYR A 265 -3.48 -7.14 -28.14
CA TYR A 265 -2.82 -5.91 -28.59
C TYR A 265 -1.43 -6.18 -29.20
N PRO A 266 -1.35 -6.83 -30.38
CA PRO A 266 -0.09 -7.35 -30.92
C PRO A 266 0.90 -6.28 -31.41
N ASN A 267 0.48 -5.02 -31.49
CA ASN A 267 1.33 -3.89 -31.88
C ASN A 267 1.85 -3.08 -30.68
N TYR A 268 1.48 -3.46 -29.46
CA TYR A 268 1.92 -2.79 -28.24
C TYR A 268 3.10 -3.53 -27.61
N THR A 269 3.88 -2.83 -26.79
CA THR A 269 4.78 -3.51 -25.85
C THR A 269 3.96 -4.35 -24.87
N SER A 270 4.54 -5.38 -24.28
CA SER A 270 3.83 -6.22 -23.30
C SER A 270 3.28 -5.37 -22.14
N GLN A 271 4.05 -4.38 -21.67
CA GLN A 271 3.63 -3.46 -20.62
C GLN A 271 2.37 -2.66 -21.03
N LEU A 272 2.39 -2.07 -22.22
CA LEU A 272 1.25 -1.28 -22.70
C LEU A 272 0.02 -2.16 -22.97
N ALA A 273 0.22 -3.37 -23.51
CA ALA A 273 -0.85 -4.33 -23.74
C ALA A 273 -1.53 -4.73 -22.41
N ILE A 274 -0.74 -5.07 -21.39
CA ILE A 274 -1.26 -5.37 -20.03
C ILE A 274 -2.02 -4.16 -19.49
N LYS A 275 -1.43 -2.96 -19.51
CA LYS A 275 -2.05 -1.74 -19.00
C LYS A 275 -3.39 -1.46 -19.69
N THR A 276 -3.47 -1.66 -21.01
CA THR A 276 -4.70 -1.44 -21.77
C THR A 276 -5.81 -2.42 -21.37
N VAL A 277 -5.48 -3.70 -21.23
CA VAL A 277 -6.44 -4.72 -20.74
C VAL A 277 -6.90 -4.40 -19.31
N LEU A 278 -5.98 -3.96 -18.43
CA LEU A 278 -6.33 -3.58 -17.06
C LEU A 278 -7.26 -2.36 -17.02
N ALA A 279 -7.11 -1.41 -17.97
CA ALA A 279 -8.01 -0.27 -18.08
C ALA A 279 -9.46 -0.70 -18.39
N ASP A 280 -9.65 -1.73 -19.20
CA ASP A 280 -10.99 -2.29 -19.48
C ASP A 280 -11.59 -2.94 -18.22
N TYR A 281 -10.81 -3.73 -17.48
CA TYR A 281 -11.26 -4.30 -16.21
C TYR A 281 -11.57 -3.23 -15.16
N TYR A 282 -10.76 -2.16 -15.11
CA TYR A 282 -11.04 -1.04 -14.21
C TYR A 282 -12.35 -0.35 -14.58
N ALA A 283 -12.62 -0.15 -15.88
CA ALA A 283 -13.89 0.39 -16.36
C ALA A 283 -15.10 -0.46 -15.91
N ASP A 284 -14.91 -1.76 -15.74
CA ASP A 284 -15.93 -2.68 -15.24
C ASP A 284 -15.97 -2.79 -13.71
N GLY A 285 -14.99 -2.24 -12.99
CA GLY A 285 -15.05 -2.14 -11.54
C GLY A 285 -13.95 -2.82 -10.76
N MET A 286 -12.89 -3.28 -11.40
CA MET A 286 -11.72 -3.84 -10.75
C MET A 286 -11.10 -2.85 -9.73
N LYS A 287 -10.58 -3.38 -8.63
CA LYS A 287 -9.97 -2.62 -7.53
C LYS A 287 -8.53 -3.05 -7.23
N TYR A 288 -8.19 -4.30 -7.50
CA TYR A 288 -6.92 -4.92 -7.12
C TYR A 288 -6.26 -5.59 -8.30
N VAL A 289 -4.96 -5.41 -8.43
CA VAL A 289 -4.12 -6.11 -9.40
C VAL A 289 -2.92 -6.72 -8.68
N LEU A 290 -2.71 -8.02 -8.87
CA LEU A 290 -1.48 -8.71 -8.54
C LEU A 290 -0.70 -9.01 -9.82
N LEU A 291 0.50 -8.45 -9.96
CA LEU A 291 1.45 -8.84 -10.98
C LEU A 291 2.11 -10.15 -10.50
N GLY A 292 1.55 -11.26 -10.94
CA GLY A 292 1.89 -12.62 -10.49
C GLY A 292 3.11 -13.17 -11.22
N GLY A 293 4.25 -12.56 -11.00
CA GLY A 293 5.53 -12.96 -11.58
C GLY A 293 6.62 -11.94 -11.37
N ASP A 294 7.86 -12.40 -11.43
CA ASP A 294 9.05 -11.57 -11.55
C ASP A 294 9.10 -10.89 -12.93
N THR A 295 10.10 -10.07 -13.19
CA THR A 295 10.21 -9.27 -14.43
C THR A 295 10.31 -10.11 -15.70
N ASP A 296 10.78 -11.33 -15.62
CA ASP A 296 10.82 -12.32 -16.71
C ASP A 296 9.45 -12.96 -17.00
N VAL A 297 8.51 -12.89 -16.06
CA VAL A 297 7.14 -13.40 -16.17
C VAL A 297 6.15 -12.28 -16.48
N VAL A 298 6.17 -11.21 -15.67
CA VAL A 298 5.36 -10.00 -15.87
C VAL A 298 6.31 -8.81 -15.88
N PRO A 299 6.61 -8.24 -17.06
CA PRO A 299 7.60 -7.19 -17.18
C PRO A 299 7.22 -5.96 -16.35
N ALA A 300 8.18 -5.38 -15.63
CA ALA A 300 8.01 -4.07 -15.01
C ALA A 300 8.18 -2.97 -16.07
N GLN A 301 7.55 -1.80 -15.85
CA GLN A 301 7.87 -0.64 -16.66
C GLN A 301 9.17 -0.03 -16.12
N ILE A 302 10.18 0.03 -16.96
CA ILE A 302 11.42 0.74 -16.65
C ILE A 302 11.22 2.21 -16.98
N CYS A 303 11.50 3.07 -16.02
CA CYS A 303 11.36 4.51 -16.08
C CYS A 303 12.73 5.17 -15.94
N ASP A 304 12.91 6.30 -16.61
CA ASP A 304 14.10 7.14 -16.46
C ASP A 304 13.81 8.25 -15.45
N LEU A 305 14.40 8.12 -14.28
CA LEU A 305 14.28 9.14 -13.22
C LEU A 305 15.53 10.02 -13.17
N PRO A 306 15.37 11.35 -13.14
CA PRO A 306 16.49 12.25 -12.88
C PRO A 306 17.14 11.84 -11.55
N ASN A 307 18.46 11.58 -11.60
CA ASN A 307 19.25 11.28 -10.42
C ASN A 307 19.99 12.55 -9.95
N TRP A 308 20.28 12.62 -8.65
CA TRP A 308 21.06 13.68 -8.04
C TRP A 308 22.56 13.66 -8.46
N THR A 309 23.06 12.53 -9.01
CA THR A 309 24.46 12.29 -9.40
C THR A 309 24.74 12.42 -10.89
N GLU A 310 23.82 12.96 -11.71
CA GLU A 310 23.90 13.00 -13.18
C GLU A 310 23.84 11.63 -13.89
N TYR A 311 23.67 10.52 -13.15
CA TYR A 311 23.40 9.22 -13.76
C TYR A 311 21.90 9.01 -13.86
N THR A 312 21.39 8.78 -15.05
CA THR A 312 20.02 8.29 -15.25
C THR A 312 19.95 6.87 -14.72
N THR A 313 18.95 6.62 -13.91
CA THR A 313 18.78 5.30 -13.28
C THR A 313 17.55 4.65 -13.86
N ASP A 314 17.74 3.59 -14.62
CA ASP A 314 16.66 2.68 -15.03
C ASP A 314 15.94 2.19 -13.78
N THR A 315 14.69 2.60 -13.59
CA THR A 315 13.93 2.35 -12.38
C THR A 315 12.66 1.57 -12.68
N PRO A 316 12.46 0.37 -12.12
CA PRO A 316 11.21 -0.35 -12.27
C PRO A 316 10.10 0.33 -11.47
N SER A 317 8.96 0.56 -12.09
CA SER A 317 7.80 1.13 -11.43
C SER A 317 6.52 0.41 -11.84
N ASP A 318 6.00 -0.42 -10.94
CA ASP A 318 4.71 -1.09 -11.14
C ASP A 318 3.52 -0.13 -11.04
N LEU A 319 3.75 1.07 -10.50
CA LEU A 319 2.77 2.17 -10.50
C LEU A 319 2.28 2.52 -11.92
N TYR A 320 3.13 2.32 -12.93
CA TYR A 320 2.79 2.49 -14.35
C TYR A 320 1.47 1.81 -14.72
N TYR A 321 1.24 0.62 -14.22
CA TYR A 321 0.04 -0.16 -14.56
C TYR A 321 -1.23 0.43 -13.95
N ALA A 322 -1.11 1.09 -12.81
CA ALA A 322 -2.25 1.61 -12.06
C ALA A 322 -2.63 3.06 -12.39
N CYS A 323 -1.75 3.83 -13.03
CA CYS A 323 -2.05 5.20 -13.46
C CYS A 323 -2.66 5.17 -14.87
N LEU A 324 -3.98 5.24 -14.96
CA LEU A 324 -4.71 5.07 -16.23
C LEU A 324 -5.09 6.39 -16.88
N ASP A 325 -5.18 7.46 -16.13
CA ASP A 325 -5.51 8.78 -16.61
C ASP A 325 -4.44 9.24 -17.61
N ASN A 326 -4.87 9.47 -18.86
CA ASN A 326 -3.95 9.71 -19.97
C ASN A 326 -2.86 8.61 -20.06
N CYS A 327 -3.25 7.38 -20.41
CA CYS A 327 -2.37 6.20 -20.39
C CYS A 327 -1.08 6.32 -21.22
N PHE A 328 -0.99 7.29 -22.12
CA PHE A 328 0.20 7.62 -22.89
C PHE A 328 1.09 8.70 -22.24
N SER A 329 0.70 9.26 -21.10
CA SER A 329 1.47 10.33 -20.43
C SER A 329 2.84 9.87 -19.92
N TRP A 330 3.06 8.57 -19.71
CA TRP A 330 4.34 8.01 -19.32
C TRP A 330 5.41 8.05 -20.43
N ASP A 331 5.04 8.34 -21.65
CA ASP A 331 5.88 8.63 -22.83
C ASP A 331 5.14 9.66 -23.69
N ALA A 332 4.83 10.83 -23.10
CA ALA A 332 3.98 11.83 -23.72
C ALA A 332 4.61 12.46 -24.98
N ASN A 333 5.93 12.52 -25.04
CA ASN A 333 6.68 13.06 -26.18
C ASN A 333 7.02 11.99 -27.24
N GLY A 334 6.77 10.69 -26.98
CA GLY A 334 6.97 9.58 -27.88
C GLY A 334 8.44 9.23 -28.14
N ASN A 335 9.34 9.54 -27.19
CA ASN A 335 10.77 9.27 -27.32
C ASN A 335 11.18 7.89 -26.78
N HIS A 336 10.24 7.13 -26.21
CA HIS A 336 10.41 5.83 -25.56
C HIS A 336 11.26 5.85 -24.28
N ILE A 337 11.38 7.02 -23.65
CA ILE A 337 11.95 7.21 -22.33
C ILE A 337 10.80 7.47 -21.36
N TYR A 338 10.41 6.45 -20.63
CA TYR A 338 9.19 6.48 -19.83
C TYR A 338 9.39 7.18 -18.48
N GLY A 339 8.43 8.02 -18.11
CA GLY A 339 8.40 8.63 -16.77
C GLY A 339 9.41 9.75 -16.56
N GLU A 340 9.99 10.31 -17.60
CA GLU A 340 10.84 11.48 -17.49
C GLU A 340 10.04 12.74 -17.10
N LEU A 341 10.72 13.81 -16.67
CA LEU A 341 10.03 15.03 -16.21
C LEU A 341 9.17 15.68 -17.30
N SER A 342 9.60 15.60 -18.56
CA SER A 342 8.89 16.16 -19.70
C SER A 342 7.57 15.47 -20.02
N ASP A 343 7.38 14.24 -19.54
CA ASP A 343 6.13 13.49 -19.72
C ASP A 343 4.99 14.02 -18.85
N ASN A 344 5.31 14.75 -17.78
CA ASN A 344 4.32 15.25 -16.83
C ASN A 344 3.36 14.15 -16.33
N VAL A 345 3.96 13.05 -15.90
CA VAL A 345 3.24 11.83 -15.46
C VAL A 345 2.32 12.14 -14.30
N ASP A 346 1.05 11.75 -14.41
CA ASP A 346 0.17 11.60 -13.27
C ASP A 346 0.58 10.37 -12.46
N LEU A 347 0.87 10.56 -11.18
CA LEU A 347 1.33 9.52 -10.26
C LEU A 347 0.21 9.02 -9.31
N ASP A 348 -1.03 9.46 -9.54
CA ASP A 348 -2.21 8.96 -8.82
C ASP A 348 -2.65 7.60 -9.41
N PRO A 349 -2.76 6.56 -8.61
CA PRO A 349 -3.27 5.27 -9.08
C PRO A 349 -4.79 5.18 -9.05
N GLU A 350 -5.41 4.60 -10.07
CA GLU A 350 -6.84 4.30 -10.11
C GLU A 350 -7.20 3.01 -9.37
N PHE A 351 -6.26 2.08 -9.23
CA PHE A 351 -6.45 0.83 -8.52
C PHE A 351 -5.19 0.43 -7.74
N ILE A 352 -5.32 -0.54 -6.87
CA ILE A 352 -4.22 -1.03 -6.02
C ILE A 352 -3.43 -2.08 -6.78
N VAL A 353 -2.15 -1.84 -7.03
CA VAL A 353 -1.23 -2.78 -7.70
C VAL A 353 -0.10 -3.19 -6.75
N THR A 354 0.20 -4.49 -6.75
CA THR A 354 1.36 -5.08 -6.07
C THR A 354 1.95 -6.21 -6.91
N ARG A 355 3.11 -6.72 -6.52
CA ARG A 355 3.79 -7.81 -7.23
C ARG A 355 4.00 -9.04 -6.35
N ALA A 356 3.94 -10.22 -6.95
CA ALA A 356 4.51 -11.46 -6.43
C ALA A 356 5.75 -11.77 -7.28
N SER A 357 6.94 -11.41 -6.80
CA SER A 357 8.18 -11.61 -7.57
C SER A 357 8.61 -13.07 -7.52
N VAL A 358 8.03 -13.90 -8.40
CA VAL A 358 8.26 -15.36 -8.52
C VAL A 358 8.42 -15.74 -9.99
N SER A 359 9.37 -16.63 -10.29
CA SER A 359 9.70 -17.05 -11.66
C SER A 359 9.38 -18.52 -11.94
N SER A 360 9.16 -19.32 -10.91
CA SER A 360 8.92 -20.76 -11.03
C SER A 360 7.61 -21.21 -10.39
N LEU A 361 7.10 -22.39 -10.82
CA LEU A 361 5.92 -23.02 -10.20
C LEU A 361 6.10 -23.22 -8.70
N SER A 362 7.30 -23.64 -8.27
CA SER A 362 7.59 -23.87 -6.84
C SER A 362 7.52 -22.59 -6.02
N GLU A 363 8.11 -21.50 -6.51
CA GLU A 363 8.06 -20.20 -5.83
C GLU A 363 6.65 -19.65 -5.77
N ALA A 364 5.91 -19.74 -6.88
CA ALA A 364 4.50 -19.35 -6.92
C ALA A 364 3.65 -20.16 -5.92
N GLU A 365 3.87 -21.46 -5.82
CA GLU A 365 3.18 -22.32 -4.83
C GLU A 365 3.52 -21.91 -3.39
N ILE A 366 4.78 -21.62 -3.08
CA ILE A 366 5.22 -21.15 -1.77
C ILE A 366 4.48 -19.87 -1.40
N PHE A 367 4.51 -18.87 -2.29
CA PHE A 367 3.84 -17.58 -2.07
C PHE A 367 2.34 -17.74 -1.85
N ILE A 368 1.66 -18.42 -2.77
CA ILE A 368 0.20 -18.56 -2.76
C ILE A 368 -0.28 -19.39 -1.56
N ASN A 369 0.38 -20.50 -1.27
CA ASN A 369 -0.02 -21.36 -0.14
C ASN A 369 0.15 -20.61 1.19
N ARG A 370 1.19 -19.79 1.33
CA ARG A 370 1.41 -18.96 2.53
C ARG A 370 0.29 -17.93 2.70
N ILE A 371 -0.10 -17.22 1.64
CA ILE A 371 -1.22 -16.26 1.70
C ILE A 371 -2.53 -16.96 2.05
N ILE A 372 -2.85 -18.08 1.41
CA ILE A 372 -4.08 -18.83 1.68
C ILE A 372 -4.08 -19.39 3.12
N GLU A 373 -2.96 -19.93 3.59
CA GLU A 373 -2.82 -20.41 4.97
C GLU A 373 -3.03 -19.28 5.97
N TYR A 374 -2.31 -18.17 5.78
CA TYR A 374 -2.42 -16.98 6.64
C TYR A 374 -3.85 -16.47 6.74
N GLU A 375 -4.54 -16.32 5.61
CA GLU A 375 -5.89 -15.78 5.61
C GLU A 375 -6.94 -16.78 6.13
N SER A 376 -6.79 -18.07 5.81
CA SER A 376 -7.84 -19.06 6.07
C SER A 376 -7.66 -19.88 7.34
N SER A 377 -6.42 -20.02 7.80
CA SER A 377 -6.07 -20.89 8.93
C SER A 377 -4.72 -20.47 9.54
N PRO A 378 -4.60 -19.21 9.99
CA PRO A 378 -3.34 -18.70 10.51
C PRO A 378 -2.87 -19.50 11.72
N LYS A 379 -1.54 -19.60 11.87
CA LYS A 379 -0.94 -20.08 13.10
C LYS A 379 -1.35 -19.15 14.23
N LEU A 380 -1.81 -19.68 15.36
CA LEU A 380 -2.25 -18.90 16.52
C LEU A 380 -1.14 -18.71 17.57
N GLU A 381 0.11 -18.74 17.14
CA GLU A 381 1.28 -18.52 17.99
C GLU A 381 1.46 -17.04 18.31
N GLU A 382 2.40 -16.71 19.20
CA GLU A 382 2.62 -15.37 19.73
C GLU A 382 3.36 -14.42 18.76
N TRP A 383 3.05 -14.44 17.47
CA TRP A 383 3.62 -13.54 16.47
C TRP A 383 2.80 -12.26 16.31
N SER A 384 1.50 -12.33 16.52
CA SER A 384 0.59 -11.19 16.36
C SER A 384 0.76 -10.17 17.48
N ASN A 385 0.33 -8.95 17.23
CA ASN A 385 0.37 -7.84 18.19
C ASN A 385 1.80 -7.44 18.63
N LYS A 386 2.80 -7.65 17.75
CA LYS A 386 4.21 -7.31 17.99
C LYS A 386 4.79 -6.57 16.79
N MET A 387 5.62 -5.57 17.04
CA MET A 387 6.42 -4.86 16.07
C MET A 387 7.90 -4.92 16.45
N LEU A 388 8.74 -5.27 15.50
CA LEU A 388 10.18 -5.12 15.59
C LEU A 388 10.59 -3.88 14.80
N SER A 389 11.16 -2.89 15.47
CA SER A 389 11.83 -1.76 14.82
C SER A 389 13.33 -1.95 14.99
N CYS A 390 14.04 -2.03 13.87
CA CYS A 390 15.45 -2.42 13.86
C CYS A 390 16.26 -1.62 12.85
N GLY A 391 17.56 -1.58 13.04
CA GLY A 391 18.46 -0.94 12.08
C GLY A 391 19.82 -0.61 12.63
N ASN A 392 20.68 -0.15 11.72
CA ASN A 392 22.03 0.26 11.99
C ASN A 392 22.22 1.76 11.77
N ILE A 393 23.16 2.36 12.44
CA ILE A 393 23.48 3.78 12.25
C ILE A 393 23.59 4.11 10.76
N LEU A 394 22.85 5.14 10.33
CA LEU A 394 22.86 5.60 8.94
C LEU A 394 23.94 6.64 8.71
N LYS A 395 24.11 7.59 9.62
CA LYS A 395 25.04 8.69 9.46
C LYS A 395 25.63 9.23 10.77
N TYR A 396 24.82 9.36 11.82
CA TYR A 396 25.22 10.00 13.06
C TYR A 396 24.43 9.52 14.26
N TYR A 397 25.02 9.75 15.44
CA TYR A 397 24.26 9.67 16.69
C TYR A 397 23.64 11.01 17.03
N CYS A 398 22.41 10.99 17.50
CA CYS A 398 21.65 12.18 17.92
C CYS A 398 21.23 12.07 19.40
N MET A 399 20.82 13.18 19.99
CA MET A 399 20.28 13.20 21.34
C MET A 399 18.74 13.19 21.30
N LYS A 400 18.12 12.25 22.02
CA LYS A 400 16.68 12.24 22.26
C LYS A 400 16.46 12.05 23.77
N ASN A 401 15.72 12.93 24.41
CA ASN A 401 15.45 12.88 25.87
C ASN A 401 16.72 12.74 26.73
N ASN A 402 17.80 13.42 26.38
CA ASN A 402 19.12 13.35 27.00
C ASN A 402 19.84 11.99 26.90
N VAL A 403 19.38 11.12 26.01
CA VAL A 403 20.05 9.85 25.66
C VAL A 403 20.59 9.95 24.24
N GLN A 404 21.79 9.45 24.02
CA GLN A 404 22.40 9.37 22.70
C GLN A 404 21.91 8.10 22.00
N ILE A 405 21.25 8.26 20.85
CA ILE A 405 20.72 7.17 20.03
C ILE A 405 21.23 7.30 18.59
N SER A 406 21.19 6.23 17.81
CA SER A 406 21.46 6.29 16.37
C SER A 406 20.34 7.03 15.63
N ASP A 407 20.67 7.61 14.49
CA ASP A 407 19.67 8.24 13.61
C ASP A 407 18.69 7.21 13.04
N ALA A 408 19.09 5.95 12.87
CA ALA A 408 18.19 4.84 12.55
C ALA A 408 17.14 4.64 13.66
N GLN A 409 17.57 4.56 14.93
CA GLN A 409 16.66 4.45 16.07
C GLN A 409 15.74 5.67 16.16
N TYR A 410 16.26 6.88 15.92
CA TYR A 410 15.44 8.11 15.90
C TYR A 410 14.31 8.01 14.87
N GLN A 411 14.61 7.52 13.66
CA GLN A 411 13.63 7.37 12.58
C GLN A 411 12.60 6.26 12.92
N GLY A 412 13.05 5.12 13.42
CA GLY A 412 12.14 4.05 13.85
C GLY A 412 11.20 4.47 14.99
N GLU A 413 11.72 5.20 15.97
CA GLU A 413 10.89 5.77 17.03
C GLU A 413 9.91 6.82 16.51
N PHE A 414 10.32 7.64 15.52
CA PHE A 414 9.44 8.59 14.87
C PHE A 414 8.27 7.90 14.16
N VAL A 415 8.56 6.84 13.40
CA VAL A 415 7.54 6.03 12.72
C VAL A 415 6.56 5.43 13.73
N TYR A 416 7.09 4.85 14.82
CA TYR A 416 6.24 4.26 15.87
C TYR A 416 5.36 5.32 16.56
N GLU A 417 5.94 6.42 17.00
CA GLU A 417 5.25 7.48 17.74
C GLU A 417 4.15 8.17 16.91
N ASN A 418 4.35 8.31 15.59
CA ASN A 418 3.44 9.06 14.72
C ASN A 418 2.53 8.16 13.88
N GLY A 419 3.04 7.05 13.37
CA GLY A 419 2.30 6.14 12.47
C GLY A 419 1.60 4.98 13.19
N VAL A 420 2.11 4.53 14.35
CA VAL A 420 1.70 3.27 14.97
C VAL A 420 0.93 3.45 16.28
N GLN A 421 1.56 4.04 17.30
CA GLN A 421 1.05 4.01 18.68
C GLN A 421 -0.33 4.65 18.89
N ASN A 422 -0.74 5.56 18.01
CA ASN A 422 -2.04 6.23 18.09
C ASN A 422 -3.20 5.36 17.58
N TYR A 423 -2.88 4.27 16.88
CA TYR A 423 -3.84 3.42 16.17
C TYR A 423 -3.77 1.95 16.61
N TRP A 424 -2.71 1.56 17.32
CA TRP A 424 -2.45 0.18 17.67
C TRP A 424 -1.76 0.05 19.04
N ASN A 425 -2.16 -0.94 19.82
CA ASN A 425 -1.68 -1.19 21.18
C ASN A 425 -0.69 -2.36 21.28
N GLY A 426 -0.05 -2.73 20.16
CA GLY A 426 0.91 -3.81 20.13
C GLY A 426 2.22 -3.46 20.83
N THR A 427 3.01 -4.51 21.11
CA THR A 427 4.30 -4.38 21.78
C THR A 427 5.39 -4.03 20.77
N LEU A 428 6.14 -2.95 21.03
CA LEU A 428 7.32 -2.56 20.28
C LEU A 428 8.56 -3.25 20.87
N PHE A 429 9.34 -3.89 20.01
CA PHE A 429 10.71 -4.36 20.28
C PHE A 429 11.68 -3.53 19.45
N LYS A 430 12.82 -3.18 20.02
CA LYS A 430 13.84 -2.36 19.39
C LYS A 430 15.16 -3.11 19.29
N LEU A 431 15.75 -3.12 18.10
CA LEU A 431 17.02 -3.73 17.80
C LEU A 431 17.89 -2.75 17.01
N PHE A 432 18.64 -1.91 17.70
CA PHE A 432 19.44 -0.85 17.10
C PHE A 432 20.89 -0.89 17.58
N ASP A 433 21.75 -0.16 16.88
CA ASP A 433 23.10 0.11 17.34
C ASP A 433 23.07 0.93 18.61
N THR A 434 23.74 0.42 19.63
CA THR A 434 23.88 1.12 20.89
C THR A 434 25.22 1.83 20.97
N TYR A 435 25.19 3.07 21.43
CA TYR A 435 26.41 3.79 21.77
C TYR A 435 26.94 3.41 23.15
N THR A 436 26.03 3.02 24.06
CA THR A 436 26.37 2.65 25.44
C THR A 436 25.38 1.62 25.98
N ASP A 437 25.80 0.40 26.24
CA ASP A 437 25.14 -0.68 27.00
C ASP A 437 23.60 -0.59 27.13
N HIS A 438 22.86 -0.43 26.01
CA HIS A 438 21.40 -0.32 25.95
C HIS A 438 20.77 0.84 26.75
N ALA A 439 21.57 1.83 27.16
CA ALA A 439 21.06 3.01 27.85
C ALA A 439 20.12 3.88 26.99
N ASP A 440 20.17 3.66 25.67
CA ASP A 440 19.31 4.30 24.67
C ASP A 440 17.90 3.69 24.57
N GLY A 441 17.66 2.56 25.29
CA GLY A 441 16.38 1.87 25.30
C GLY A 441 16.19 0.88 24.14
N ALA A 442 17.24 0.50 23.41
CA ALA A 442 17.21 -0.69 22.55
C ALA A 442 17.22 -1.97 23.39
N ASP A 443 16.54 -3.03 22.91
CA ASP A 443 16.46 -4.29 23.65
C ASP A 443 17.73 -5.11 23.51
N TYR A 444 18.39 -5.01 22.32
CA TYR A 444 19.63 -5.68 21.98
C TYR A 444 20.45 -4.85 21.01
N GLU A 445 21.76 -5.14 20.94
CA GLU A 445 22.65 -4.61 19.91
C GLU A 445 22.28 -5.20 18.53
N ALA A 446 22.15 -4.34 17.52
CA ALA A 446 21.84 -4.76 16.16
C ALA A 446 23.03 -5.50 15.53
N ASN A 447 22.83 -6.77 15.22
CA ASN A 447 23.71 -7.58 14.39
C ASN A 447 22.89 -8.67 13.68
N ALA A 448 23.49 -9.34 12.68
CA ALA A 448 22.75 -10.31 11.88
C ALA A 448 22.24 -11.51 12.70
N GLU A 449 22.99 -11.96 13.71
CA GLU A 449 22.57 -13.08 14.55
C GLU A 449 21.36 -12.73 15.41
N HIS A 450 21.35 -11.57 16.06
CA HIS A 450 20.21 -11.10 16.84
C HIS A 450 19.00 -10.84 15.94
N LEU A 451 19.21 -10.23 14.76
CA LEU A 451 18.13 -10.02 13.81
C LEU A 451 17.52 -11.34 13.32
N GLN A 452 18.36 -12.34 13.01
CA GLN A 452 17.89 -13.68 12.63
C GLN A 452 17.05 -14.33 13.75
N LEU A 453 17.50 -14.21 14.99
CA LEU A 453 16.77 -14.75 16.16
C LEU A 453 15.43 -14.03 16.38
N GLU A 454 15.39 -12.70 16.22
CA GLU A 454 14.15 -11.96 16.36
C GLU A 454 13.20 -12.27 15.20
N LEU A 455 13.66 -12.24 13.96
CA LEU A 455 12.82 -12.59 12.79
C LEU A 455 12.22 -13.99 12.93
N ALA A 456 12.98 -14.96 13.45
CA ALA A 456 12.49 -16.33 13.65
C ALA A 456 11.29 -16.44 14.60
N LYS A 457 11.10 -15.51 15.53
CA LYS A 457 9.93 -15.48 16.44
C LYS A 457 8.63 -15.10 15.71
N GLY A 458 8.73 -14.34 14.60
CA GLY A 458 7.61 -13.72 13.92
C GLY A 458 7.12 -12.44 14.63
N TYR A 459 6.77 -11.45 13.84
CA TYR A 459 6.22 -10.17 14.26
C TYR A 459 5.14 -9.75 13.26
N THR A 460 4.07 -9.13 13.72
CA THR A 460 3.09 -8.54 12.79
C THR A 460 3.79 -7.59 11.82
N PHE A 461 4.69 -6.77 12.36
CA PHE A 461 5.44 -5.76 11.61
C PHE A 461 6.94 -5.86 11.92
N VAL A 462 7.74 -5.74 10.88
CA VAL A 462 9.17 -5.44 10.96
C VAL A 462 9.42 -4.16 10.18
N ASP A 463 10.05 -3.18 10.83
CA ASP A 463 10.39 -1.89 10.28
C ASP A 463 11.90 -1.68 10.36
N GLU A 464 12.57 -1.62 9.21
CA GLU A 464 14.03 -1.75 9.12
C GLU A 464 14.68 -0.47 8.58
N PHE A 465 15.73 0.00 9.27
CA PHE A 465 16.45 1.24 9.02
C PHE A 465 17.96 1.00 8.96
N SER A 466 18.49 0.61 7.83
CA SER A 466 19.93 0.48 7.67
C SER A 466 20.43 0.89 6.28
N HIS A 467 21.74 1.00 6.15
CA HIS A 467 22.34 0.99 4.83
C HIS A 467 22.18 -0.39 4.20
N ALA A 468 21.83 -0.43 2.91
CA ALA A 468 21.60 -1.70 2.24
C ALA A 468 22.05 -1.67 0.77
N PHE A 469 22.11 -2.87 0.24
CA PHE A 469 22.18 -3.16 -1.18
C PHE A 469 21.21 -4.31 -1.50
N ALA A 470 21.11 -4.71 -2.76
CA ALA A 470 20.12 -5.72 -3.18
C ALA A 470 20.17 -7.02 -2.37
N ASN A 471 21.37 -7.46 -2.00
CA ASN A 471 21.64 -8.74 -1.35
C ASN A 471 21.93 -8.65 0.17
N VAL A 472 21.86 -7.46 0.78
CA VAL A 472 22.33 -7.27 2.17
C VAL A 472 21.70 -6.05 2.85
N TRP A 473 21.34 -6.19 4.12
CA TRP A 473 21.15 -5.10 5.08
C TRP A 473 22.43 -4.94 5.93
N GLY A 474 22.75 -3.71 6.36
CA GLY A 474 23.95 -3.39 7.12
C GLY A 474 25.20 -3.32 6.25
N TRP A 475 25.17 -2.60 5.13
CA TRP A 475 26.24 -2.54 4.13
C TRP A 475 27.57 -1.93 4.62
N LEU A 476 27.55 -1.01 5.61
CA LEU A 476 28.74 -0.27 6.01
C LEU A 476 29.79 -1.11 6.74
N GLU A 477 31.05 -0.65 6.68
CA GLU A 477 32.19 -1.29 7.35
C GLU A 477 31.96 -1.43 8.85
N ASN A 478 32.27 -2.60 9.40
CA ASN A 478 32.20 -3.02 10.81
C ASN A 478 30.85 -3.62 11.29
N TRP A 479 29.87 -3.86 10.42
CA TRP A 479 28.62 -4.48 10.81
C TRP A 479 28.52 -5.96 10.44
N SER A 480 27.83 -6.71 11.29
CA SER A 480 27.41 -8.06 10.95
C SER A 480 26.27 -7.96 9.93
N LYS A 481 26.59 -8.23 8.65
CA LYS A 481 25.69 -8.04 7.51
C LYS A 481 24.62 -9.11 7.47
N TYR A 482 23.33 -8.71 7.50
CA TYR A 482 22.23 -9.61 7.21
C TYR A 482 22.09 -9.76 5.68
N ASN A 483 22.39 -10.92 5.15
CA ASN A 483 22.47 -11.18 3.71
C ASN A 483 21.50 -12.26 3.23
N LEU A 484 21.52 -12.57 1.92
CA LEU A 484 20.66 -13.58 1.31
C LEU A 484 20.71 -14.94 2.03
N SER A 485 21.88 -15.40 2.50
CA SER A 485 21.97 -16.69 3.19
C SER A 485 21.21 -16.71 4.52
N HIS A 486 21.11 -15.58 5.20
CA HIS A 486 20.26 -15.43 6.39
C HIS A 486 18.77 -15.48 6.00
N ALA A 487 18.37 -14.72 4.97
CA ALA A 487 16.98 -14.72 4.50
C ALA A 487 16.54 -16.11 4.00
N ASP A 488 17.39 -16.81 3.25
CA ASP A 488 17.14 -18.17 2.74
C ASP A 488 17.04 -19.22 3.85
N SER A 489 17.80 -19.04 4.93
CA SER A 489 17.81 -19.95 6.09
C SER A 489 16.77 -19.59 7.17
N LEU A 490 16.02 -18.50 7.00
CA LEU A 490 15.04 -18.05 7.98
C LEU A 490 13.90 -19.07 8.12
N VAL A 491 13.61 -19.43 9.37
CA VAL A 491 12.45 -20.25 9.75
C VAL A 491 11.62 -19.47 10.78
N ASN A 492 10.50 -18.93 10.36
CA ASN A 492 9.61 -18.20 11.25
C ASN A 492 8.62 -19.14 11.94
N SER A 493 8.40 -18.94 13.23
CA SER A 493 7.30 -19.59 13.94
C SER A 493 5.93 -19.00 13.57
N GLY A 494 5.88 -17.74 13.19
CA GLY A 494 4.67 -16.99 12.83
C GLY A 494 4.77 -16.28 11.47
N TYR A 495 4.03 -15.18 11.33
CA TYR A 495 3.96 -14.38 10.12
C TYR A 495 4.53 -12.98 10.33
N THR A 496 4.96 -12.34 9.23
CA THR A 496 5.59 -11.03 9.28
C THR A 496 5.30 -10.24 8.00
N THR A 497 5.11 -8.94 8.13
CA THR A 497 5.21 -7.98 7.03
C THR A 497 6.41 -7.07 7.28
N ILE A 498 7.21 -6.81 6.26
CA ILE A 498 8.43 -6.00 6.35
C ILE A 498 8.22 -4.70 5.61
N SER A 499 8.53 -3.56 6.25
CA SER A 499 8.80 -2.28 5.60
C SER A 499 10.25 -1.89 5.85
N THR A 500 10.86 -1.19 4.89
CA THR A 500 12.25 -0.75 5.00
C THR A 500 12.53 0.49 4.17
N ILE A 501 13.36 1.37 4.73
CA ILE A 501 13.91 2.53 4.01
C ILE A 501 15.18 2.22 3.23
N SER A 502 15.67 1.00 3.31
CA SER A 502 16.97 0.57 2.82
C SER A 502 17.07 0.57 1.30
N CYS A 503 18.22 1.03 0.77
CA CYS A 503 18.48 1.09 -0.67
C CYS A 503 18.46 -0.29 -1.31
N TYR A 504 17.94 -0.38 -2.52
CA TYR A 504 18.01 -1.56 -3.41
C TYR A 504 17.52 -2.89 -2.82
N SER A 505 17.12 -2.95 -1.55
CA SER A 505 16.71 -4.20 -0.90
C SER A 505 15.51 -4.89 -1.56
N ASN A 506 14.83 -4.15 -2.45
CA ASN A 506 13.73 -4.61 -3.30
C ASN A 506 14.04 -4.40 -4.81
N ALA A 507 15.29 -4.56 -5.24
CA ALA A 507 15.72 -4.43 -6.63
C ALA A 507 15.44 -5.71 -7.42
N PHE A 508 14.18 -6.11 -7.52
CA PHE A 508 13.72 -7.35 -8.16
C PHE A 508 13.99 -7.40 -9.69
N ASP A 509 14.41 -6.30 -10.30
CA ASP A 509 14.79 -6.21 -11.72
C ASP A 509 16.31 -6.28 -11.95
N LYS A 510 17.12 -6.47 -10.90
CA LYS A 510 18.57 -6.41 -10.98
C LYS A 510 19.26 -7.65 -10.43
N ILE A 511 20.34 -8.03 -11.07
CA ILE A 511 21.25 -9.09 -10.61
C ILE A 511 22.66 -8.50 -10.42
N SER A 512 23.58 -9.26 -9.80
CA SER A 512 24.93 -8.78 -9.47
C SER A 512 25.73 -8.25 -10.67
N THR A 513 25.49 -8.78 -11.87
CA THR A 513 26.17 -8.34 -13.10
C THR A 513 25.74 -6.95 -13.58
N ASP A 514 24.63 -6.42 -13.08
CA ASP A 514 24.15 -5.07 -13.40
C ASP A 514 24.91 -3.98 -12.62
N PHE A 515 25.76 -4.38 -11.67
CA PHE A 515 26.52 -3.49 -10.80
C PHE A 515 28.02 -3.75 -10.93
N PRO A 516 28.77 -2.92 -11.66
CA PRO A 516 30.17 -3.21 -12.01
C PRO A 516 31.12 -3.29 -10.82
N ASP A 517 30.76 -2.67 -9.70
CA ASP A 517 31.60 -2.61 -8.49
C ASP A 517 31.25 -3.69 -7.44
N VAL A 518 30.25 -4.54 -7.73
CA VAL A 518 29.80 -5.60 -6.81
C VAL A 518 30.58 -6.88 -7.10
N THR A 519 31.27 -7.39 -6.09
CA THR A 519 32.09 -8.62 -6.19
C THR A 519 31.32 -9.89 -5.83
N ASP A 520 30.23 -9.76 -5.06
CA ASP A 520 29.42 -10.89 -4.61
C ASP A 520 28.41 -11.26 -5.69
N TYR A 521 28.38 -12.53 -6.10
CA TYR A 521 27.41 -13.01 -7.08
C TYR A 521 26.03 -13.23 -6.44
N TYR A 522 25.01 -12.63 -7.01
CA TYR A 522 23.61 -12.87 -6.66
C TYR A 522 22.67 -12.73 -7.87
N THR A 523 21.55 -13.43 -7.85
CA THR A 523 20.52 -13.42 -8.89
C THR A 523 19.16 -13.06 -8.32
N THR A 524 19.08 -12.66 -7.06
CA THR A 524 17.85 -12.34 -6.34
C THR A 524 18.14 -11.23 -5.33
N CYS A 525 17.15 -10.44 -4.98
CA CYS A 525 17.28 -9.44 -3.92
C CYS A 525 16.70 -9.95 -2.59
N LEU A 526 16.87 -9.17 -1.50
CA LEU A 526 16.40 -9.58 -0.17
C LEU A 526 14.89 -9.79 -0.11
N SER A 527 14.09 -8.93 -0.74
CA SER A 527 12.62 -9.10 -0.74
C SER A 527 12.20 -10.42 -1.37
N GLU A 528 12.85 -10.83 -2.45
CA GLU A 528 12.59 -12.09 -3.14
C GLU A 528 13.04 -13.29 -2.31
N ALA A 529 14.23 -13.22 -1.70
CA ALA A 529 14.72 -14.29 -0.83
C ALA A 529 13.73 -14.56 0.33
N PHE A 530 13.22 -13.52 0.97
CA PHE A 530 12.19 -13.67 2.00
C PHE A 530 10.89 -14.27 1.49
N ILE A 531 10.39 -13.82 0.34
CA ILE A 531 9.11 -14.25 -0.22
C ILE A 531 9.19 -15.67 -0.79
N ARG A 532 10.31 -16.03 -1.40
CA ARG A 532 10.52 -17.36 -2.04
C ARG A 532 10.94 -18.46 -1.05
N ASN A 533 11.42 -18.10 0.15
CA ASN A 533 11.81 -19.08 1.18
C ASN A 533 10.57 -19.82 1.72
N PRO A 534 10.48 -21.17 1.58
CA PRO A 534 9.31 -21.96 1.99
C PRO A 534 9.08 -21.97 3.51
N ASN A 535 10.11 -21.72 4.30
CA ASN A 535 10.06 -21.73 5.76
C ASN A 535 9.90 -20.33 6.38
N SER A 536 10.04 -19.29 5.56
CA SER A 536 9.80 -17.91 5.97
C SER A 536 8.32 -17.66 6.17
N GLY A 537 7.98 -16.90 7.21
CA GLY A 537 6.63 -16.39 7.45
C GLY A 537 6.39 -15.00 6.83
N VAL A 538 7.31 -14.50 5.99
CA VAL A 538 7.17 -13.18 5.39
C VAL A 538 6.06 -13.18 4.33
N LEU A 539 5.02 -12.39 4.58
CA LEU A 539 3.83 -12.27 3.75
C LEU A 539 3.95 -11.19 2.69
N ALA A 540 4.64 -10.10 3.04
CA ALA A 540 4.75 -8.93 2.21
C ALA A 540 6.00 -8.12 2.56
N TYR A 541 6.49 -7.37 1.58
CA TYR A 541 7.66 -6.54 1.68
C TYR A 541 7.42 -5.19 0.99
N LEU A 542 7.63 -4.09 1.71
CA LEU A 542 7.60 -2.74 1.19
C LEU A 542 9.00 -2.14 1.28
N GLY A 543 9.64 -1.93 0.16
CA GLY A 543 11.01 -1.42 0.13
C GLY A 543 11.35 -0.76 -1.21
N SER A 544 12.48 -0.08 -1.26
CA SER A 544 12.92 0.62 -2.46
C SER A 544 13.68 -0.28 -3.42
N SER A 545 13.32 -0.20 -4.70
CA SER A 545 14.05 -0.88 -5.78
C SER A 545 15.33 -0.13 -6.20
N ARG A 546 15.51 1.08 -5.72
CA ARG A 546 16.69 1.95 -5.93
C ARG A 546 17.10 2.59 -4.61
N GLU A 547 17.73 3.78 -4.65
CA GLU A 547 18.14 4.46 -3.42
C GLU A 547 16.96 4.83 -2.52
N GLY A 548 17.07 4.50 -1.24
CA GLY A 548 16.33 5.09 -0.15
C GLY A 548 17.05 6.35 0.37
N TRP A 549 16.36 7.24 1.06
CA TRP A 549 16.88 8.54 1.47
C TRP A 549 16.72 8.76 2.97
N ILE A 550 17.82 8.98 3.67
CA ILE A 550 17.89 9.05 5.14
C ILE A 550 16.85 10.00 5.76
N TYR A 551 16.55 11.14 5.13
CA TYR A 551 15.63 12.15 5.71
C TYR A 551 14.22 12.14 5.12
N TYR A 552 13.95 11.27 4.13
CA TYR A 552 12.67 11.27 3.41
C TYR A 552 11.93 9.94 3.48
N SER A 553 12.64 8.81 3.43
CA SER A 553 11.99 7.50 3.30
C SER A 553 11.14 7.13 4.51
N TYR A 554 11.57 7.45 5.73
CA TYR A 554 10.83 7.10 6.94
C TYR A 554 9.46 7.81 7.08
N TYR A 555 9.24 8.91 6.36
CA TYR A 555 7.91 9.53 6.28
C TYR A 555 6.92 8.62 5.52
N PHE A 556 7.40 7.88 4.51
CA PHE A 556 6.56 6.90 3.79
C PHE A 556 6.20 5.73 4.70
N ASP A 557 7.12 5.23 5.51
CA ASP A 557 6.84 4.18 6.49
C ASP A 557 5.85 4.67 7.55
N GLU A 558 6.02 5.88 8.06
CA GLU A 558 5.06 6.50 8.99
C GLU A 558 3.65 6.52 8.38
N LYS A 559 3.52 6.99 7.13
CA LYS A 559 2.24 7.05 6.44
C LYS A 559 1.68 5.67 6.10
N TYR A 560 2.54 4.70 5.77
CA TYR A 560 2.12 3.32 5.54
C TYR A 560 1.45 2.73 6.79
N TYR A 561 2.06 2.85 7.95
CA TYR A 561 1.47 2.36 9.19
C TYR A 561 0.21 3.14 9.58
N GLU A 562 0.21 4.47 9.43
CA GLU A 562 -0.99 5.26 9.65
C GLU A 562 -2.15 4.80 8.78
N MET A 563 -1.93 4.64 7.46
CA MET A 563 -2.96 4.21 6.51
C MET A 563 -3.44 2.80 6.79
N LEU A 564 -2.54 1.89 7.15
CA LEU A 564 -2.87 0.51 7.51
C LEU A 564 -3.70 0.44 8.79
N LEU A 565 -3.21 1.04 9.86
CA LEU A 565 -3.76 0.86 11.21
C LEU A 565 -5.03 1.69 11.46
N SER A 566 -5.16 2.87 10.83
CA SER A 566 -6.38 3.68 10.88
C SER A 566 -7.51 3.15 9.99
N SER A 567 -7.20 2.24 9.07
CA SER A 567 -8.17 1.65 8.15
C SER A 567 -9.00 0.56 8.84
N SER A 568 -10.30 0.51 8.54
CA SER A 568 -11.15 -0.61 8.94
C SER A 568 -10.82 -1.91 8.21
N GLN A 569 -10.24 -1.83 7.02
CA GLN A 569 -9.92 -2.99 6.17
C GLN A 569 -8.53 -3.56 6.45
N LYS A 570 -7.59 -2.73 6.91
CA LYS A 570 -6.20 -3.09 7.23
C LYS A 570 -5.50 -3.91 6.13
N GLN A 571 -5.66 -3.51 4.87
CA GLN A 571 -5.10 -4.21 3.71
C GLN A 571 -3.70 -3.68 3.36
N PHE A 572 -2.75 -4.60 3.13
CA PHE A 572 -1.35 -4.29 2.80
C PHE A 572 -1.21 -3.38 1.58
N GLY A 573 -1.69 -3.83 0.42
CA GLY A 573 -1.50 -3.08 -0.83
C GLY A 573 -2.20 -1.72 -0.82
N ARG A 574 -3.39 -1.66 -0.18
CA ARG A 574 -4.11 -0.39 0.00
C ARG A 574 -3.28 0.61 0.82
N ALA A 575 -2.73 0.17 1.94
CA ALA A 575 -1.92 1.04 2.80
C ALA A 575 -0.65 1.52 2.10
N ALA A 576 0.07 0.61 1.41
CA ALA A 576 1.27 0.94 0.66
C ALA A 576 1.01 1.97 -0.45
N MET A 577 -0.06 1.78 -1.22
CA MET A 577 -0.40 2.69 -2.31
C MET A 577 -0.80 4.08 -1.80
N PHE A 578 -1.56 4.13 -0.72
CA PHE A 578 -2.06 5.39 -0.16
C PHE A 578 -1.00 6.17 0.62
N ALA A 579 -0.02 5.48 1.21
CA ALA A 579 1.17 6.13 1.76
C ALA A 579 1.89 6.93 0.68
N LYS A 580 2.14 6.32 -0.48
CA LYS A 580 2.77 6.98 -1.64
C LYS A 580 1.97 8.19 -2.09
N ASN A 581 0.67 8.05 -2.22
CA ASN A 581 -0.25 9.09 -2.67
C ASN A 581 -0.30 10.30 -1.72
N SER A 582 -0.01 10.11 -0.44
CA SER A 582 0.01 11.20 0.56
C SER A 582 1.07 12.27 0.27
N PHE A 583 2.10 11.94 -0.51
CA PHE A 583 3.22 12.84 -0.81
C PHE A 583 3.15 13.51 -2.18
N LEU A 584 2.09 13.29 -2.95
CA LEU A 584 1.94 13.87 -4.29
C LEU A 584 1.98 15.41 -4.29
N SER A 585 1.48 16.06 -3.23
CA SER A 585 1.57 17.51 -3.08
C SER A 585 3.00 18.05 -3.02
N TYR A 586 3.97 17.19 -2.71
CA TYR A 586 5.38 17.56 -2.61
C TYR A 586 6.20 17.20 -3.86
N VAL A 587 5.56 16.65 -4.88
CA VAL A 587 6.21 16.31 -6.15
C VAL A 587 6.42 17.57 -6.98
N SER A 588 7.66 17.84 -7.35
CA SER A 588 8.01 18.94 -8.27
C SER A 588 8.19 18.39 -9.69
N SER A 589 7.78 19.18 -10.65
CA SER A 589 8.03 18.93 -12.09
C SER A 589 9.39 19.43 -12.56
N VAL A 590 10.21 19.99 -11.67
CA VAL A 590 11.52 20.58 -12.00
C VAL A 590 12.63 19.90 -11.19
N GLY A 591 13.62 19.36 -11.89
CA GLY A 591 14.81 18.79 -11.27
C GLY A 591 14.58 17.48 -10.51
N PHE A 592 15.57 17.09 -9.71
CA PHE A 592 15.47 15.92 -8.84
C PHE A 592 14.53 16.20 -7.67
N ASN A 593 13.59 15.28 -7.41
CA ASN A 593 12.65 15.39 -6.30
C ASN A 593 12.55 14.05 -5.55
N HIS A 594 12.89 14.04 -4.27
CA HIS A 594 12.91 12.83 -3.43
C HIS A 594 11.54 12.17 -3.29
N TYR A 595 10.46 12.94 -3.22
CA TYR A 595 9.10 12.39 -3.10
C TYR A 595 8.69 11.68 -4.39
N ARG A 596 8.94 12.32 -5.56
CA ARG A 596 8.72 11.67 -6.86
C ARG A 596 9.53 10.39 -6.98
N TRP A 597 10.82 10.45 -6.62
CA TRP A 597 11.71 9.30 -6.62
C TRP A 597 11.12 8.15 -5.79
N LEU A 598 10.77 8.39 -4.53
CA LEU A 598 10.25 7.36 -3.62
C LEU A 598 8.88 6.82 -4.06
N ILE A 599 7.99 7.68 -4.58
CA ILE A 599 6.69 7.24 -5.13
C ILE A 599 6.90 6.22 -6.26
N MET A 600 7.92 6.40 -7.09
CA MET A 600 8.19 5.50 -8.23
C MET A 600 9.02 4.27 -7.85
N THR A 601 9.92 4.37 -6.88
CA THR A 601 10.85 3.28 -6.50
C THR A 601 10.31 2.34 -5.42
N LEU A 602 9.38 2.79 -4.57
CA LEU A 602 8.74 1.93 -3.57
C LEU A 602 7.71 1.02 -4.26
N ASN A 603 8.11 -0.22 -4.52
CA ASN A 603 7.25 -1.24 -5.13
C ASN A 603 6.81 -2.25 -4.06
N PRO A 604 5.50 -2.38 -3.76
CA PRO A 604 5.02 -3.34 -2.77
C PRO A 604 5.02 -4.76 -3.34
N ILE A 605 5.71 -5.68 -2.64
CA ILE A 605 5.71 -7.12 -2.92
C ILE A 605 4.76 -7.80 -1.93
N GLY A 606 3.75 -8.51 -2.41
CA GLY A 606 2.74 -9.18 -1.59
C GLY A 606 1.36 -9.15 -2.24
N ASP A 607 0.37 -9.73 -1.61
CA ASP A 607 -1.01 -9.72 -2.12
C ASP A 607 -1.71 -8.38 -1.84
N PRO A 608 -2.29 -7.71 -2.86
CA PRO A 608 -2.84 -6.35 -2.71
C PRO A 608 -4.06 -6.28 -1.78
N GLU A 609 -4.85 -7.35 -1.71
CA GLU A 609 -6.09 -7.41 -0.95
C GLU A 609 -5.91 -8.02 0.45
N MET A 610 -4.73 -8.59 0.74
CA MET A 610 -4.46 -9.31 1.97
C MET A 610 -4.70 -8.42 3.21
N PRO A 611 -5.62 -8.80 4.11
CA PRO A 611 -5.81 -8.11 5.38
C PRO A 611 -4.68 -8.48 6.34
N ILE A 612 -4.20 -7.52 7.12
CA ILE A 612 -3.21 -7.76 8.17
C ILE A 612 -3.91 -8.00 9.50
N PHE A 613 -3.64 -9.14 10.13
CA PHE A 613 -4.05 -9.39 11.50
C PHE A 613 -3.15 -8.61 12.47
N THR A 614 -3.68 -7.56 13.04
CA THR A 614 -2.96 -6.69 13.98
C THR A 614 -3.07 -7.16 15.43
N ASP A 615 -3.88 -8.16 15.66
CA ASP A 615 -4.09 -8.82 16.95
C ASP A 615 -4.34 -10.30 16.71
N THR A 616 -4.44 -11.12 17.75
CA THR A 616 -4.77 -12.54 17.63
C THR A 616 -6.06 -12.71 16.83
N PRO A 617 -6.03 -13.44 15.71
CA PRO A 617 -7.21 -13.65 14.88
C PRO A 617 -8.37 -14.28 15.66
N GLN A 618 -9.56 -13.70 15.53
CA GLN A 618 -10.74 -14.16 16.24
C GLN A 618 -11.49 -15.23 15.43
N ILE A 619 -12.24 -16.09 16.11
CA ILE A 619 -13.14 -17.06 15.49
C ILE A 619 -14.57 -16.51 15.63
N PHE A 620 -15.40 -16.69 14.61
CA PHE A 620 -16.81 -16.34 14.68
C PHE A 620 -17.52 -17.11 15.79
N PRO A 621 -18.09 -16.45 16.82
CA PRO A 621 -18.56 -17.14 18.01
C PRO A 621 -19.86 -17.91 17.80
N ASN A 622 -20.77 -17.42 16.97
CA ASN A 622 -22.10 -17.96 16.80
C ASN A 622 -22.59 -17.78 15.35
N VAL A 623 -22.20 -18.69 14.47
CA VAL A 623 -22.72 -18.72 13.10
C VAL A 623 -23.90 -19.68 13.03
N ASN A 624 -25.09 -19.18 12.68
CA ASN A 624 -26.24 -20.00 12.41
C ASN A 624 -26.53 -20.05 10.91
N VAL A 625 -26.55 -21.27 10.37
CA VAL A 625 -26.79 -21.51 8.94
C VAL A 625 -27.96 -22.47 8.81
N VAL A 626 -29.00 -22.04 8.09
CA VAL A 626 -30.15 -22.85 7.78
C VAL A 626 -30.31 -22.95 6.27
N PHE A 627 -30.15 -24.15 5.75
CA PHE A 627 -30.33 -24.46 4.32
C PHE A 627 -31.56 -25.35 4.12
N SER A 628 -32.45 -24.96 3.22
CA SER A 628 -33.64 -25.77 2.86
C SER A 628 -34.13 -25.42 1.46
N ASN A 629 -34.31 -26.45 0.61
CA ASN A 629 -34.90 -26.31 -0.72
C ASN A 629 -34.24 -25.21 -1.59
N GLY A 630 -32.92 -25.14 -1.60
CA GLY A 630 -32.18 -24.14 -2.36
C GLY A 630 -32.19 -22.73 -1.76
N ASN A 631 -32.74 -22.55 -0.56
CA ASN A 631 -32.73 -21.31 0.20
C ASN A 631 -31.75 -21.39 1.37
N LEU A 632 -30.98 -20.34 1.58
CA LEU A 632 -29.97 -20.25 2.62
C LEU A 632 -30.23 -19.01 3.47
N ASN A 633 -30.44 -19.22 4.78
CA ASN A 633 -30.43 -18.16 5.76
C ASN A 633 -29.13 -18.25 6.57
N VAL A 634 -28.43 -17.14 6.68
CA VAL A 634 -27.21 -17.02 7.46
C VAL A 634 -27.39 -15.91 8.50
N THR A 635 -27.04 -16.20 9.74
CA THR A 635 -26.92 -15.20 10.80
C THR A 635 -25.56 -15.34 11.43
N THR A 636 -24.80 -14.25 11.45
CA THR A 636 -23.51 -14.19 12.13
C THR A 636 -23.70 -13.63 13.54
N GLY A 637 -22.94 -14.08 14.51
CA GLY A 637 -22.96 -13.49 15.85
C GLY A 637 -22.23 -12.14 15.93
N VAL A 638 -21.80 -11.58 14.80
CA VAL A 638 -20.96 -10.39 14.67
C VAL A 638 -21.55 -9.47 13.61
N PRO A 639 -21.66 -8.15 13.84
CA PRO A 639 -22.11 -7.18 12.83
C PRO A 639 -21.06 -6.94 11.75
N ASP A 640 -21.45 -6.23 10.70
CA ASP A 640 -20.56 -5.74 9.63
C ASP A 640 -19.68 -6.82 8.99
N CYS A 641 -20.29 -7.96 8.69
CA CYS A 641 -19.64 -9.06 8.00
C CYS A 641 -19.89 -8.99 6.50
N ARG A 642 -18.97 -9.58 5.75
CA ARG A 642 -19.17 -9.94 4.35
C ARG A 642 -19.58 -11.42 4.30
N ILE A 643 -20.70 -11.71 3.65
CA ILE A 643 -21.23 -13.07 3.50
C ILE A 643 -21.32 -13.36 2.01
N CYS A 644 -20.53 -14.31 1.53
CA CYS A 644 -20.44 -14.71 0.13
C CYS A 644 -20.90 -16.15 -0.06
N VAL A 645 -21.67 -16.39 -1.13
CA VAL A 645 -21.95 -17.75 -1.63
C VAL A 645 -21.47 -17.83 -3.07
N SER A 646 -20.55 -18.77 -3.33
CA SER A 646 -19.94 -18.96 -4.66
C SER A 646 -19.88 -20.42 -5.07
N SER A 647 -20.11 -20.71 -6.36
CA SER A 647 -20.04 -22.05 -6.93
C SER A 647 -18.67 -22.70 -6.76
N VAL A 648 -18.64 -23.98 -6.46
CA VAL A 648 -17.40 -24.77 -6.35
C VAL A 648 -16.80 -25.04 -7.72
N ALA A 649 -17.61 -25.25 -8.75
CA ALA A 649 -17.20 -25.74 -10.06
C ALA A 649 -16.64 -24.66 -11.01
N ASP A 650 -17.10 -23.43 -10.92
CA ASP A 650 -16.95 -22.44 -12.00
C ASP A 650 -16.23 -21.15 -11.62
N HIS A 651 -15.28 -21.13 -10.69
CA HIS A 651 -14.40 -19.97 -10.38
C HIS A 651 -15.09 -18.59 -10.54
N GLY A 652 -16.37 -18.48 -10.11
CA GLY A 652 -17.13 -17.24 -10.20
C GLY A 652 -18.00 -17.06 -11.47
N ASN A 653 -17.96 -17.96 -12.44
CA ASN A 653 -18.87 -17.95 -13.59
C ASN A 653 -20.22 -18.63 -13.29
N GLY A 654 -20.30 -19.41 -12.20
CA GLY A 654 -21.52 -20.04 -11.70
C GLY A 654 -22.29 -19.14 -10.74
N TYR A 655 -22.91 -19.76 -9.73
CA TYR A 655 -23.60 -19.01 -8.70
C TYR A 655 -22.62 -18.15 -7.89
N TYR A 656 -22.90 -16.87 -7.82
CA TYR A 656 -22.13 -15.92 -7.00
C TYR A 656 -23.07 -14.84 -6.48
N GLU A 657 -23.23 -14.75 -5.17
CA GLU A 657 -23.95 -13.69 -4.49
C GLU A 657 -23.21 -13.22 -3.25
N LEU A 658 -23.28 -11.93 -3.00
CA LEU A 658 -22.58 -11.23 -1.94
C LEU A 658 -23.54 -10.36 -1.14
N ALA A 659 -23.52 -10.49 0.19
CA ALA A 659 -24.10 -9.57 1.13
C ALA A 659 -22.97 -8.95 1.97
N ASP A 660 -22.82 -7.64 1.93
CA ASP A 660 -21.75 -6.92 2.62
C ASP A 660 -22.29 -6.05 3.75
N SER A 661 -21.43 -5.75 4.72
CA SER A 661 -21.73 -4.89 5.88
C SER A 661 -23.01 -5.30 6.64
N THR A 662 -23.20 -6.60 6.85
CA THR A 662 -24.41 -7.16 7.45
C THR A 662 -24.11 -8.20 8.52
N ASN A 663 -25.08 -8.56 9.31
CA ASN A 663 -25.05 -9.70 10.23
C ASN A 663 -26.03 -10.83 9.85
N THR A 664 -26.84 -10.60 8.81
CA THR A 664 -27.81 -11.57 8.30
C THR A 664 -27.85 -11.52 6.78
N ALA A 665 -27.99 -12.68 6.12
CA ALA A 665 -28.16 -12.76 4.68
C ALA A 665 -29.17 -13.85 4.32
N PHE A 666 -29.88 -13.64 3.22
CA PHE A 666 -30.79 -14.63 2.63
C PHE A 666 -30.47 -14.77 1.15
N PHE A 667 -30.12 -16.01 0.75
CA PHE A 667 -29.80 -16.36 -0.63
C PHE A 667 -30.79 -17.40 -1.15
N THR A 668 -31.07 -17.35 -2.44
CA THR A 668 -32.02 -18.26 -3.10
C THR A 668 -31.45 -18.90 -4.35
N GLY A 669 -32.00 -20.01 -4.81
CA GLY A 669 -31.57 -20.63 -6.05
C GLY A 669 -30.24 -21.42 -5.94
N ILE A 670 -29.82 -21.78 -4.75
CA ILE A 670 -28.58 -22.55 -4.52
C ILE A 670 -28.86 -24.03 -4.80
N ASN A 671 -28.80 -24.39 -6.06
CA ASN A 671 -29.08 -25.76 -6.53
C ASN A 671 -27.82 -26.62 -6.65
N ASN A 672 -26.66 -25.99 -6.83
CA ASN A 672 -25.37 -26.62 -6.99
C ASN A 672 -24.56 -26.59 -5.71
N ASP A 673 -23.42 -27.29 -5.74
CA ASP A 673 -22.42 -27.29 -4.69
C ASP A 673 -21.71 -25.93 -4.62
N CYS A 674 -21.86 -25.22 -3.51
CA CYS A 674 -21.31 -23.89 -3.30
C CYS A 674 -20.50 -23.81 -2.01
N TYR A 675 -19.56 -22.85 -1.96
CA TYR A 675 -18.97 -22.37 -0.72
C TYR A 675 -19.85 -21.27 -0.13
N LEU A 676 -20.04 -21.30 1.18
CA LEU A 676 -20.45 -20.17 1.99
C LEU A 676 -19.20 -19.67 2.71
N CYS A 677 -18.88 -18.41 2.58
CA CYS A 677 -17.77 -17.79 3.30
C CYS A 677 -18.24 -16.53 4.02
N ILE A 678 -17.87 -16.40 5.30
CA ILE A 678 -18.14 -15.21 6.10
C ILE A 678 -16.80 -14.62 6.49
N THR A 679 -16.57 -13.36 6.16
CA THR A 679 -15.33 -12.64 6.45
C THR A 679 -15.61 -11.35 7.23
N LYS A 680 -14.64 -10.98 8.06
CA LYS A 680 -14.55 -9.70 8.76
C LYS A 680 -13.10 -9.43 9.12
N THR A 681 -12.65 -8.19 9.05
CA THR A 681 -11.30 -7.80 9.48
C THR A 681 -11.02 -8.27 10.92
N GLY A 682 -9.89 -8.93 11.13
CA GLY A 682 -9.50 -9.50 12.43
C GLY A 682 -10.11 -10.86 12.76
N TYR A 683 -10.94 -11.43 11.87
CA TYR A 683 -11.53 -12.76 12.05
C TYR A 683 -10.98 -13.77 11.04
N ILE A 684 -10.77 -14.99 11.49
CA ILE A 684 -10.53 -16.14 10.60
C ILE A 684 -11.83 -16.39 9.82
N PRO A 685 -11.79 -16.46 8.47
CA PRO A 685 -12.98 -16.71 7.67
C PRO A 685 -13.72 -17.99 8.08
N TYR A 686 -15.02 -17.89 8.30
CA TYR A 686 -15.86 -19.06 8.45
C TYR A 686 -16.21 -19.58 7.04
N VAL A 687 -15.84 -20.83 6.75
CA VAL A 687 -16.07 -21.47 5.46
C VAL A 687 -16.93 -22.72 5.64
N ALA A 688 -17.97 -22.84 4.84
CA ALA A 688 -18.85 -24.01 4.81
C ALA A 688 -19.18 -24.42 3.36
N ARG A 689 -19.69 -25.63 3.18
CA ARG A 689 -20.28 -26.09 1.91
C ARG A 689 -21.80 -26.06 2.03
N VAL A 690 -22.46 -25.56 0.99
CA VAL A 690 -23.92 -25.43 0.93
C VAL A 690 -24.45 -25.84 -0.44
N GLY A 691 -25.63 -26.42 -0.50
CA GLY A 691 -26.26 -26.75 -1.78
C GLY A 691 -27.30 -27.86 -1.68
N THR A 692 -28.16 -27.98 -2.70
CA THR A 692 -29.09 -29.10 -2.77
C THR A 692 -28.31 -30.44 -2.80
N THR A 693 -27.21 -30.48 -3.52
CA THR A 693 -26.28 -31.62 -3.51
C THR A 693 -24.85 -31.12 -3.36
N VAL A 694 -24.15 -31.63 -2.34
CA VAL A 694 -22.73 -31.35 -2.09
C VAL A 694 -21.91 -32.59 -2.44
N TYR A 695 -20.81 -32.39 -3.17
CA TYR A 695 -19.87 -33.41 -3.57
C TYR A 695 -18.50 -33.17 -2.99
N LEU A 696 -18.01 -34.08 -2.13
CA LEU A 696 -16.61 -34.18 -1.75
C LEU A 696 -15.93 -35.21 -2.65
N GLN A 697 -15.10 -34.73 -3.57
CA GLN A 697 -14.37 -35.54 -4.55
C GLN A 697 -13.05 -34.89 -4.89
N ASN A 698 -11.94 -35.64 -4.87
CA ASN A 698 -10.59 -35.14 -5.11
C ASN A 698 -10.23 -33.98 -4.16
N GLU A 699 -10.48 -34.17 -2.87
CA GLU A 699 -10.30 -33.13 -1.86
C GLU A 699 -9.55 -33.65 -0.63
N THR A 700 -8.59 -32.86 -0.16
CA THR A 700 -7.95 -33.04 1.15
C THR A 700 -8.44 -31.97 2.10
N ILE A 701 -9.04 -32.37 3.21
CA ILE A 701 -9.64 -31.48 4.19
C ILE A 701 -8.68 -31.36 5.37
N LEU A 702 -8.20 -30.15 5.62
CA LEU A 702 -7.16 -29.85 6.61
C LEU A 702 -7.69 -29.04 7.81
N LYS A 703 -9.00 -28.70 7.83
CA LYS A 703 -9.64 -27.90 8.86
C LYS A 703 -11.12 -28.23 8.99
N ASP A 704 -11.80 -27.64 9.95
CA ASP A 704 -13.23 -27.80 10.15
C ASP A 704 -14.00 -27.38 8.88
N LEU A 705 -14.92 -28.23 8.45
CA LEU A 705 -15.76 -27.99 7.28
C LEU A 705 -17.22 -28.36 7.56
N PRO A 706 -18.06 -27.41 7.96
CA PRO A 706 -19.50 -27.61 8.02
C PRO A 706 -20.12 -27.79 6.62
N ILE A 707 -21.08 -28.71 6.49
CA ILE A 707 -21.83 -28.99 5.28
C ILE A 707 -23.32 -28.85 5.58
N PHE A 708 -24.01 -28.03 4.80
CA PHE A 708 -25.47 -27.83 4.88
C PHE A 708 -26.07 -28.16 3.51
N SER A 709 -26.76 -29.29 3.42
CA SER A 709 -27.22 -29.76 2.11
C SER A 709 -28.54 -30.52 2.21
N THR A 710 -29.18 -30.79 1.09
CA THR A 710 -30.21 -31.84 1.02
C THR A 710 -29.52 -33.19 0.94
N ASN A 711 -28.59 -33.39 0.02
CA ASN A 711 -27.82 -34.65 -0.11
C ASN A 711 -26.32 -34.37 -0.13
N THR A 712 -25.51 -35.30 0.39
CA THR A 712 -24.05 -35.26 0.33
C THR A 712 -23.49 -36.57 -0.21
N TYR A 713 -22.56 -36.45 -1.14
CA TYR A 713 -21.81 -37.57 -1.71
C TYR A 713 -20.32 -37.40 -1.44
N ILE A 714 -19.66 -38.43 -0.93
CA ILE A 714 -18.23 -38.45 -0.59
C ILE A 714 -17.56 -39.65 -1.27
N GLY A 715 -16.50 -39.42 -2.03
CA GLY A 715 -15.73 -40.47 -2.67
C GLY A 715 -15.04 -40.08 -3.96
N SER A 716 -14.31 -41.00 -4.58
CA SER A 716 -13.42 -40.72 -5.72
C SER A 716 -14.12 -40.50 -7.05
N ASP A 717 -15.36 -40.95 -7.20
CA ASP A 717 -16.14 -40.85 -8.44
C ASP A 717 -17.62 -40.70 -8.09
N VAL A 718 -17.96 -39.53 -7.56
CA VAL A 718 -19.33 -39.22 -7.11
C VAL A 718 -19.99 -38.15 -7.99
N THR A 719 -19.20 -37.43 -8.78
CA THR A 719 -19.68 -36.44 -9.76
C THR A 719 -18.76 -36.38 -10.97
N SER A 720 -19.34 -36.08 -12.14
CA SER A 720 -18.59 -35.83 -13.39
C SER A 720 -18.10 -34.35 -13.51
N THR A 721 -18.49 -33.47 -12.58
CA THR A 721 -18.13 -32.05 -12.60
C THR A 721 -16.79 -31.75 -11.93
N LYS A 722 -16.15 -32.74 -11.35
CA LYS A 722 -14.83 -32.67 -10.74
C LYS A 722 -13.96 -33.81 -11.23
N ASP A 723 -12.64 -33.60 -11.23
CA ASP A 723 -11.68 -34.67 -11.51
C ASP A 723 -11.83 -35.82 -10.50
N GLN A 724 -11.66 -37.05 -10.99
CA GLN A 724 -11.65 -38.22 -10.12
C GLN A 724 -10.47 -38.18 -9.17
N GLY A 725 -10.71 -38.47 -7.89
CA GLY A 725 -9.65 -38.49 -6.88
C GLY A 725 -10.19 -38.80 -5.48
N SER A 726 -9.29 -39.26 -4.62
CA SER A 726 -9.62 -39.64 -3.25
C SER A 726 -10.07 -38.43 -2.42
N VAL A 727 -10.82 -38.71 -1.36
CA VAL A 727 -11.16 -37.74 -0.32
C VAL A 727 -10.46 -38.12 0.98
N SER A 728 -9.70 -37.20 1.55
CA SER A 728 -9.02 -37.40 2.82
C SER A 728 -9.40 -36.29 3.80
N ILE A 729 -9.84 -36.65 5.00
CA ILE A 729 -9.94 -35.73 6.13
C ILE A 729 -8.69 -35.93 6.96
N GLU A 730 -7.74 -35.04 6.85
CA GLU A 730 -6.43 -35.16 7.50
C GLU A 730 -6.37 -34.44 8.85
N LYS A 731 -7.11 -33.33 8.97
CA LYS A 731 -7.22 -32.53 10.21
C LYS A 731 -8.62 -31.93 10.31
N GLY A 732 -9.02 -31.59 11.52
CA GLY A 732 -10.29 -30.94 11.80
C GLY A 732 -11.48 -31.89 11.76
N LYS A 733 -12.68 -31.30 11.74
CA LYS A 733 -13.96 -32.00 11.80
C LYS A 733 -14.85 -31.62 10.63
N VAL A 734 -15.25 -32.61 9.84
CA VAL A 734 -16.34 -32.44 8.87
C VAL A 734 -17.66 -32.67 9.58
N THR A 735 -18.49 -31.64 9.70
CA THR A 735 -19.83 -31.75 10.31
C THR A 735 -20.89 -31.65 9.22
N ASN A 736 -21.48 -32.78 8.87
CA ASN A 736 -22.49 -32.86 7.82
C ASN A 736 -23.91 -32.75 8.43
N LYS A 737 -24.65 -31.74 8.01
CA LYS A 737 -26.05 -31.47 8.40
C LYS A 737 -26.94 -31.60 7.15
N SER A 738 -27.02 -32.81 6.60
CA SER A 738 -27.86 -33.10 5.44
C SER A 738 -29.29 -33.41 5.87
N GLN A 739 -30.26 -32.85 5.16
CA GLN A 739 -31.69 -33.14 5.37
C GLN A 739 -32.12 -34.49 4.77
N GLY A 740 -31.35 -35.06 3.85
CA GLY A 740 -31.60 -36.32 3.17
C GLY A 740 -30.40 -37.29 3.27
N ALA A 741 -29.97 -37.84 2.19
CA ALA A 741 -28.98 -38.92 2.17
C ALA A 741 -27.52 -38.41 2.25
N VAL A 742 -26.71 -39.10 3.07
CA VAL A 742 -25.25 -39.05 3.00
C VAL A 742 -24.73 -40.34 2.42
N THR A 743 -24.07 -40.27 1.27
CA THR A 743 -23.57 -41.43 0.54
C THR A 743 -22.06 -41.40 0.50
N ILE A 744 -21.41 -42.39 1.10
CA ILE A 744 -19.95 -42.55 1.08
C ILE A 744 -19.61 -43.68 0.11
N LYS A 745 -18.74 -43.39 -0.87
CA LYS A 745 -18.24 -44.35 -1.84
C LYS A 745 -16.75 -44.66 -1.63
N ASN A 746 -16.10 -45.32 -2.58
CA ASN A 746 -14.71 -45.74 -2.51
C ASN A 746 -13.71 -44.56 -2.38
N ASN A 747 -12.53 -44.88 -1.83
CA ASN A 747 -11.40 -43.95 -1.69
C ASN A 747 -11.71 -42.73 -0.81
N PHE A 748 -12.33 -42.97 0.34
CA PHE A 748 -12.52 -42.04 1.41
C PHE A 748 -11.71 -42.48 2.63
N GLU A 749 -10.96 -41.56 3.23
CA GLU A 749 -10.10 -41.82 4.39
C GLU A 749 -10.27 -40.74 5.44
N ILE A 750 -10.24 -41.11 6.72
CA ILE A 750 -10.15 -40.20 7.86
C ILE A 750 -8.86 -40.54 8.59
N LYS A 751 -7.94 -39.56 8.66
CA LYS A 751 -6.65 -39.69 9.37
C LYS A 751 -6.87 -39.67 10.89
N LYS A 752 -5.91 -40.21 11.63
CA LYS A 752 -5.93 -40.19 13.10
C LYS A 752 -6.00 -38.75 13.62
N GLY A 753 -7.02 -38.47 14.40
CA GLY A 753 -7.26 -37.14 15.01
C GLY A 753 -8.19 -36.24 14.20
N ALA A 754 -8.61 -36.66 13.00
CA ALA A 754 -9.68 -36.02 12.24
C ALA A 754 -11.03 -36.71 12.49
N GLU A 755 -12.14 -36.02 12.25
CA GLU A 755 -13.49 -36.52 12.54
C GLU A 755 -14.45 -36.27 11.36
N LEU A 756 -15.38 -37.19 11.20
CA LEU A 756 -16.60 -37.01 10.39
C LEU A 756 -17.82 -37.18 11.31
N GLU A 757 -18.62 -36.13 11.45
CA GLU A 757 -19.89 -36.18 12.17
C GLU A 757 -21.06 -36.01 11.18
N ILE A 758 -22.05 -36.86 11.27
CA ILE A 758 -23.29 -36.75 10.50
C ILE A 758 -24.43 -36.49 11.47
N ILE A 759 -25.06 -35.31 11.29
CA ILE A 759 -26.19 -34.85 12.09
C ILE A 759 -27.42 -34.83 11.18
N ASN A 760 -28.41 -35.57 11.54
CA ASN A 760 -29.72 -35.65 10.83
C ASN A 760 -30.71 -34.63 11.37
#